data_3e1504f483d7a19a684100100c63904a
#
_entry.id   3e1504f483d7a19a684100100c63904a
#
_cell.length_a   1.000
_cell.length_b   1.000
_cell.length_c   1.000
_cell.angle_alpha   90.00
_cell.angle_beta   90.00
_cell.angle_gamma   90.00
#
_symmetry.space_group_name_H-M   'P 1'
#
loop_
_entity.id
_entity.type
_entity.pdbx_description
1 polymer ?
#
loop_
_entity_poly.entity_id
_entity_poly.type
_entity_poly.pdbx_seq_one_letter_code
_entity_poly.pdbx_strand_id
1 'polypeptide(L)'
;IIADPVQVLNDVFGYPEFRGMQGDIINSVINGEDVLALMKTSGGKSLCFQVPALCLSGTNVVISPLISLMKDQVDTLLRKGVRAGMVNSDMAPDEVTSTLINLSNGYYKIFYIAPERLADENFMALLAHIDVSFVAVDESHCVSMWGHDFRKNYTKLDERLTRLSEMKGYRLPRAAYTATATPLIKEDIKKQLGMHSAVEYISSFDRENLCLSVIHSNNKNNDLDDILSARKGQSGIVYCKTVKMVENIYGRLHNAGINVGMYHGRLPSDKKSKMQEDFQADEIQVMIATNAFGMGVDKANVRWVVHYEMSENLESYYQEVGRGGRDGLAADGIMLYSKNDRRLIDFFHQINYPKREEVEAIRDALAIFQQPTAYDAGWLVGISKSTTVQEFQIDTIMQLLAEQGHIELLDVPDGQKAFSPIDLSRPIDMTLIEARAKIARENLIQMESFCNTNLCRKRNVLRYFGEKSAGHNCNSCDVCLGLNQQKNLLASSVGPDIVKGVISLVALMGPACVQSALRDVMLGVRNRVTEKYTDNNVFGILSSKTLPEVESLISSIDKDGILIISRDRMHTVMLSERGKTMHANLDSLQVASRGVLELPKKEAQGFDPKIVKALKEFRERWAVELRQPSFAVLGDKAIEKLATEKPKTLHELADMGVSKGKIDQFGLELLRVIDRSGTKPEMEIQF
;
A
#
# COMPACT_ATOMS: atom_id res chain seq x y z
N ILE A 1 25.97 23.55 -15.23
CA ILE A 1 25.97 23.16 -13.80
C ILE A 1 26.49 24.34 -13.00
N ILE A 2 25.73 24.79 -11.99
CA ILE A 2 26.11 25.94 -11.13
C ILE A 2 26.52 25.52 -9.72
N ALA A 3 26.23 24.27 -9.31
CA ALA A 3 26.59 23.72 -8.00
C ALA A 3 26.79 22.20 -8.07
N ASP A 4 27.58 21.66 -7.16
CA ASP A 4 27.81 20.23 -7.02
C ASP A 4 26.60 19.56 -6.36
N PRO A 5 26.07 18.45 -6.89
CA PRO A 5 24.87 17.80 -6.35
C PRO A 5 25.01 17.30 -4.91
N VAL A 6 26.19 16.81 -4.51
CA VAL A 6 26.42 16.31 -3.15
C VAL A 6 26.49 17.48 -2.17
N GLN A 7 27.10 18.60 -2.59
CA GLN A 7 27.13 19.82 -1.80
C GLN A 7 25.70 20.37 -1.59
N VAL A 8 24.89 20.45 -2.66
CA VAL A 8 23.47 20.87 -2.55
C VAL A 8 22.68 19.95 -1.62
N LEU A 9 22.90 18.63 -1.71
CA LEU A 9 22.24 17.66 -0.83
C LEU A 9 22.56 17.93 0.64
N ASN A 10 23.84 18.21 0.94
CA ASN A 10 24.28 18.47 2.31
C ASN A 10 23.77 19.84 2.84
N ASP A 11 24.04 20.90 2.07
CA ASP A 11 23.83 22.29 2.51
C ASP A 11 22.34 22.64 2.63
N VAL A 12 21.50 22.15 1.67
CA VAL A 12 20.08 22.48 1.62
C VAL A 12 19.21 21.41 2.32
N PHE A 13 19.53 20.15 2.11
CA PHE A 13 18.67 19.06 2.61
C PHE A 13 19.19 18.40 3.89
N GLY A 14 20.45 18.60 4.24
CA GLY A 14 21.06 18.08 5.47
C GLY A 14 21.43 16.59 5.40
N TYR A 15 21.58 16.03 4.20
CA TYR A 15 21.98 14.63 4.01
C TYR A 15 23.42 14.55 3.54
N PRO A 16 24.26 13.67 4.13
CA PRO A 16 25.67 13.57 3.78
C PRO A 16 25.92 12.84 2.44
N GLU A 17 25.00 11.97 2.01
CA GLU A 17 25.15 11.13 0.81
C GLU A 17 23.80 10.78 0.19
N PHE A 18 23.82 10.48 -1.10
CA PHE A 18 22.67 9.95 -1.82
C PHE A 18 22.39 8.50 -1.43
N ARG A 19 21.11 8.12 -1.43
CA ARG A 19 20.66 6.76 -1.13
C ARG A 19 20.31 5.99 -2.40
N GLY A 20 20.77 4.73 -2.48
CA GLY A 20 20.44 3.85 -3.61
C GLY A 20 20.76 4.51 -4.95
N MET A 21 19.77 4.61 -5.84
CA MET A 21 19.93 5.15 -7.20
C MET A 21 19.78 6.67 -7.31
N GLN A 22 19.62 7.40 -6.19
CA GLN A 22 19.37 8.85 -6.24
C GLN A 22 20.49 9.60 -7.00
N GLY A 23 21.75 9.27 -6.73
CA GLY A 23 22.90 9.91 -7.38
C GLY A 23 22.89 9.71 -8.90
N ASP A 24 22.62 8.50 -9.35
CA ASP A 24 22.57 8.17 -10.79
C ASP A 24 21.41 8.90 -11.48
N ILE A 25 20.22 8.90 -10.86
CA ILE A 25 19.04 9.62 -11.36
C ILE A 25 19.34 11.13 -11.50
N ILE A 26 19.90 11.73 -10.44
CA ILE A 26 20.25 13.14 -10.39
C ILE A 26 21.25 13.50 -11.49
N ASN A 27 22.28 12.68 -11.68
CA ASN A 27 23.28 12.88 -12.71
C ASN A 27 22.68 12.79 -14.13
N SER A 28 21.83 11.81 -14.41
CA SER A 28 21.15 11.72 -15.69
C SER A 28 20.26 12.93 -15.98
N VAL A 29 19.51 13.44 -14.99
CA VAL A 29 18.72 14.67 -15.16
C VAL A 29 19.62 15.87 -15.42
N ILE A 30 20.73 16.02 -14.69
CA ILE A 30 21.70 17.12 -14.89
C ILE A 30 22.35 17.06 -16.29
N ASN A 31 22.58 15.86 -16.82
CA ASN A 31 23.11 15.65 -18.16
C ASN A 31 22.07 15.91 -19.26
N GLY A 32 20.82 16.23 -18.93
CA GLY A 32 19.78 16.52 -19.89
C GLY A 32 19.13 15.29 -20.51
N GLU A 33 19.29 14.12 -19.90
CA GLU A 33 18.65 12.88 -20.34
C GLU A 33 17.18 12.84 -19.90
N ASP A 34 16.35 12.17 -20.70
CA ASP A 34 15.01 11.79 -20.22
C ASP A 34 15.15 10.66 -19.20
N VAL A 35 14.43 10.78 -18.09
CA VAL A 35 14.52 9.83 -16.98
C VAL A 35 13.14 9.31 -16.58
N LEU A 36 13.02 8.00 -16.45
CA LEU A 36 11.88 7.35 -15.80
C LEU A 36 12.35 6.67 -14.51
N ALA A 37 11.96 7.22 -13.36
CA ALA A 37 12.37 6.72 -12.05
C ALA A 37 11.20 6.09 -11.29
N LEU A 38 11.25 4.77 -11.12
CA LEU A 38 10.33 4.00 -10.27
C LEU A 38 11.02 3.78 -8.93
N MET A 39 10.54 4.49 -7.91
CA MET A 39 11.13 4.47 -6.57
C MET A 39 10.04 4.25 -5.54
N LYS A 40 10.26 3.30 -4.62
CA LYS A 40 9.31 3.01 -3.54
C LYS A 40 8.93 4.26 -2.75
N THR A 41 7.74 4.26 -2.19
CA THR A 41 7.30 5.31 -1.24
C THR A 41 8.38 5.46 -0.15
N SER A 42 8.73 6.68 0.23
CA SER A 42 9.88 7.01 1.11
C SER A 42 11.29 6.82 0.51
N GLY A 43 11.41 6.49 -0.77
CA GLY A 43 12.70 6.42 -1.47
C GLY A 43 13.37 7.76 -1.75
N GLY A 44 12.73 8.88 -1.37
CA GLY A 44 13.26 10.23 -1.60
C GLY A 44 13.14 10.70 -3.06
N LYS A 45 12.05 10.34 -3.76
CA LYS A 45 11.75 10.75 -5.14
C LYS A 45 11.90 12.26 -5.36
N SER A 46 11.40 13.07 -4.41
CA SER A 46 11.41 14.54 -4.54
C SER A 46 12.84 15.09 -4.63
N LEU A 47 13.81 14.52 -3.94
CA LEU A 47 15.22 14.92 -4.05
C LEU A 47 15.77 14.72 -5.46
N CYS A 48 15.29 13.71 -6.19
CA CYS A 48 15.75 13.37 -7.52
C CYS A 48 15.41 14.43 -8.59
N PHE A 49 14.47 15.35 -8.31
CA PHE A 49 14.23 16.52 -9.16
C PHE A 49 14.53 17.85 -8.44
N GLN A 50 14.50 17.91 -7.12
CA GLN A 50 14.81 19.13 -6.38
C GLN A 50 16.33 19.45 -6.40
N VAL A 51 17.19 18.44 -6.21
CA VAL A 51 18.63 18.63 -6.27
C VAL A 51 19.10 19.07 -7.67
N PRO A 52 18.72 18.41 -8.79
CA PRO A 52 19.07 18.88 -10.13
C PRO A 52 18.58 20.31 -10.41
N ALA A 53 17.36 20.66 -9.95
CA ALA A 53 16.82 22.01 -10.11
C ALA A 53 17.73 23.07 -9.47
N LEU A 54 18.37 22.76 -8.34
CA LEU A 54 19.30 23.67 -7.66
C LEU A 54 20.70 23.67 -8.30
N CYS A 55 21.06 22.61 -8.99
CA CYS A 55 22.36 22.48 -9.66
C CYS A 55 22.38 23.10 -11.07
N LEU A 56 21.23 23.29 -11.71
CA LEU A 56 21.10 23.80 -13.06
C LEU A 56 20.70 25.30 -13.05
N SER A 57 20.95 26.01 -14.15
CA SER A 57 20.39 27.35 -14.39
C SER A 57 18.89 27.25 -14.65
N GLY A 58 18.19 28.39 -14.58
CA GLY A 58 16.76 28.48 -14.89
C GLY A 58 15.83 27.91 -13.81
N THR A 59 14.59 27.72 -14.21
CA THR A 59 13.49 27.21 -13.36
C THR A 59 13.15 25.78 -13.73
N ASN A 60 13.08 24.88 -12.77
CA ASN A 60 12.50 23.57 -12.95
C ASN A 60 10.98 23.66 -12.82
N VAL A 61 10.25 23.14 -13.80
CA VAL A 61 8.79 23.02 -13.77
C VAL A 61 8.40 21.62 -13.30
N VAL A 62 7.64 21.54 -12.21
CA VAL A 62 7.15 20.29 -11.64
C VAL A 62 5.67 20.17 -11.87
N ILE A 63 5.24 19.17 -12.64
CA ILE A 63 3.84 18.84 -12.87
C ILE A 63 3.41 17.84 -11.80
N SER A 64 2.42 18.19 -11.00
CA SER A 64 1.90 17.36 -9.91
C SER A 64 0.38 17.31 -9.93
N PRO A 65 -0.24 16.15 -9.61
CA PRO A 65 -1.69 15.98 -9.72
C PRO A 65 -2.51 16.61 -8.60
N LEU A 66 -1.90 17.05 -7.52
CA LEU A 66 -2.60 17.44 -6.29
C LEU A 66 -2.10 18.77 -5.72
N ILE A 67 -3.03 19.68 -5.48
CA ILE A 67 -2.77 20.98 -4.86
C ILE A 67 -2.17 20.83 -3.46
N SER A 68 -2.70 19.94 -2.63
CA SER A 68 -2.19 19.70 -1.28
C SER A 68 -0.74 19.24 -1.28
N LEU A 69 -0.38 18.32 -2.18
CA LEU A 69 1.00 17.84 -2.32
C LEU A 69 1.94 18.95 -2.79
N MET A 70 1.52 19.75 -3.76
CA MET A 70 2.29 20.91 -4.23
C MET A 70 2.55 21.89 -3.09
N LYS A 71 1.53 22.20 -2.30
CA LYS A 71 1.64 23.10 -1.15
C LYS A 71 2.65 22.60 -0.12
N ASP A 72 2.52 21.35 0.31
CA ASP A 72 3.44 20.74 1.27
C ASP A 72 4.91 20.75 0.78
N GLN A 73 5.12 20.49 -0.53
CA GLN A 73 6.45 20.53 -1.15
C GLN A 73 7.00 21.95 -1.19
N VAL A 74 6.20 22.94 -1.61
CA VAL A 74 6.60 24.36 -1.67
C VAL A 74 6.91 24.88 -0.28
N ASP A 75 6.05 24.65 0.73
CA ASP A 75 6.26 25.09 2.10
C ASP A 75 7.54 24.48 2.71
N THR A 76 7.82 23.23 2.38
CA THR A 76 9.04 22.53 2.84
C THR A 76 10.30 23.13 2.19
N LEU A 77 10.25 23.46 0.91
CA LEU A 77 11.36 24.09 0.18
C LEU A 77 11.61 25.53 0.67
N LEU A 78 10.55 26.31 0.89
CA LEU A 78 10.65 27.68 1.43
C LEU A 78 11.30 27.68 2.82
N ARG A 79 10.92 26.75 3.72
CA ARG A 79 11.56 26.61 5.04
C ARG A 79 13.06 26.25 4.95
N LYS A 80 13.50 25.65 3.85
CA LYS A 80 14.90 25.36 3.56
C LYS A 80 15.62 26.50 2.81
N GLY A 81 14.97 27.64 2.60
CA GLY A 81 15.53 28.79 1.91
C GLY A 81 15.54 28.65 0.37
N VAL A 82 14.87 27.65 -0.19
CA VAL A 82 14.77 27.46 -1.64
C VAL A 82 13.62 28.31 -2.20
N ARG A 83 13.88 29.07 -3.25
CA ARG A 83 12.87 29.88 -3.95
C ARG A 83 11.96 28.95 -4.76
N ALA A 84 10.91 28.44 -4.13
CA ALA A 84 9.87 27.61 -4.73
C ALA A 84 8.55 28.37 -4.81
N GLY A 85 7.73 28.03 -5.81
CA GLY A 85 6.41 28.61 -5.99
C GLY A 85 5.45 27.63 -6.64
N MET A 86 4.17 27.97 -6.61
CA MET A 86 3.11 27.21 -7.29
C MET A 86 2.00 28.13 -7.75
N VAL A 87 1.20 27.65 -8.71
CA VAL A 87 -0.08 28.26 -9.08
C VAL A 87 -1.15 27.17 -9.11
N ASN A 88 -2.27 27.43 -8.42
CA ASN A 88 -3.41 26.54 -8.35
C ASN A 88 -4.75 27.28 -8.36
N SER A 89 -5.87 26.57 -8.41
CA SER A 89 -7.24 27.11 -8.46
C SER A 89 -7.72 27.75 -7.16
N ASP A 90 -7.07 27.50 -6.04
CA ASP A 90 -7.51 27.96 -4.71
C ASP A 90 -6.90 29.33 -4.35
N MET A 91 -5.97 29.82 -5.19
CA MET A 91 -5.29 31.11 -4.98
C MET A 91 -6.15 32.29 -5.40
N ALA A 92 -6.05 33.39 -4.65
CA ALA A 92 -6.70 34.67 -5.03
C ALA A 92 -6.10 35.23 -6.35
N PRO A 93 -6.89 35.94 -7.18
CA PRO A 93 -6.41 36.47 -8.47
C PRO A 93 -5.15 37.35 -8.36
N ASP A 94 -5.07 38.19 -7.32
CA ASP A 94 -3.91 39.05 -7.07
C ASP A 94 -2.66 38.26 -6.71
N GLU A 95 -2.83 37.18 -5.95
CA GLU A 95 -1.78 36.27 -5.61
C GLU A 95 -1.26 35.50 -6.83
N VAL A 96 -2.17 35.02 -7.68
CA VAL A 96 -1.82 34.40 -8.98
C VAL A 96 -1.00 35.38 -9.82
N THR A 97 -1.47 36.62 -9.96
CA THR A 97 -0.81 37.66 -10.76
C THR A 97 0.61 37.94 -10.26
N SER A 98 0.77 38.18 -8.95
CA SER A 98 2.09 38.45 -8.35
C SER A 98 3.05 37.24 -8.50
N THR A 99 2.52 36.03 -8.38
CA THR A 99 3.28 34.80 -8.56
C THR A 99 3.75 34.65 -10.01
N LEU A 100 2.90 34.94 -10.99
CA LEU A 100 3.27 34.86 -12.41
C LEU A 100 4.28 35.95 -12.80
N ILE A 101 4.21 37.16 -12.25
CA ILE A 101 5.22 38.19 -12.39
C ILE A 101 6.58 37.73 -11.85
N ASN A 102 6.59 37.16 -10.66
CA ASN A 102 7.83 36.60 -10.07
C ASN A 102 8.40 35.47 -10.93
N LEU A 103 7.54 34.60 -11.49
CA LEU A 103 7.96 33.53 -12.40
C LEU A 103 8.58 34.13 -13.68
N SER A 104 7.96 35.13 -14.28
CA SER A 104 8.47 35.80 -15.50
C SER A 104 9.84 36.47 -15.29
N ASN A 105 10.14 36.90 -14.06
CA ASN A 105 11.42 37.47 -13.68
C ASN A 105 12.46 36.40 -13.25
N GLY A 106 12.16 35.12 -13.39
CA GLY A 106 13.07 34.03 -13.04
C GLY A 106 13.36 33.92 -11.53
N TYR A 107 12.44 34.39 -10.68
CA TYR A 107 12.61 34.36 -9.22
C TYR A 107 12.66 32.95 -8.68
N TYR A 108 11.82 32.03 -9.22
CA TYR A 108 11.70 30.66 -8.71
C TYR A 108 12.72 29.71 -9.30
N LYS A 109 13.30 28.87 -8.45
CA LYS A 109 14.14 27.75 -8.87
C LYS A 109 13.31 26.49 -9.17
N ILE A 110 12.23 26.31 -8.44
CA ILE A 110 11.30 25.18 -8.60
C ILE A 110 9.89 25.77 -8.63
N PHE A 111 9.12 25.42 -9.66
CA PHE A 111 7.79 25.91 -9.82
C PHE A 111 6.80 24.78 -10.09
N TYR A 112 5.83 24.60 -9.18
CA TYR A 112 4.84 23.53 -9.24
C TYR A 112 3.59 24.01 -9.96
N ILE A 113 3.07 23.14 -10.83
CA ILE A 113 1.84 23.37 -11.60
C ILE A 113 0.96 22.13 -11.65
N ALA A 114 -0.34 22.32 -11.75
CA ALA A 114 -1.26 21.29 -12.16
C ALA A 114 -1.22 21.11 -13.70
N PRO A 115 -1.45 19.89 -14.23
CA PRO A 115 -1.37 19.60 -15.67
C PRO A 115 -2.32 20.44 -16.53
N GLU A 116 -3.45 20.88 -15.97
CA GLU A 116 -4.44 21.74 -16.62
C GLU A 116 -3.84 23.10 -17.02
N ARG A 117 -2.87 23.57 -16.25
CA ARG A 117 -2.28 24.89 -16.49
C ARG A 117 -1.53 24.99 -17.83
N LEU A 118 -1.05 23.86 -18.34
CA LEU A 118 -0.44 23.80 -19.67
C LEU A 118 -1.44 23.90 -20.83
N ALA A 119 -2.75 23.96 -20.55
CA ALA A 119 -3.77 24.28 -21.55
C ALA A 119 -3.99 25.78 -21.74
N ASP A 120 -3.50 26.63 -20.83
CA ASP A 120 -3.59 28.08 -20.90
C ASP A 120 -2.49 28.63 -21.82
N GLU A 121 -2.89 29.22 -22.93
CA GLU A 121 -1.98 29.75 -23.94
C GLU A 121 -1.07 30.86 -23.40
N ASN A 122 -1.60 31.72 -22.52
CA ASN A 122 -0.83 32.81 -21.91
C ASN A 122 0.25 32.23 -20.97
N PHE A 123 -0.08 31.19 -20.24
CA PHE A 123 0.87 30.49 -19.37
C PHE A 123 1.93 29.76 -20.18
N MET A 124 1.56 29.12 -21.29
CA MET A 124 2.52 28.49 -22.21
C MET A 124 3.48 29.54 -22.83
N ALA A 125 2.97 30.73 -23.25
CA ALA A 125 3.83 31.80 -23.72
C ALA A 125 4.80 32.30 -22.63
N LEU A 126 4.33 32.44 -21.39
CA LEU A 126 5.17 32.77 -20.24
C LEU A 126 6.31 31.74 -20.06
N LEU A 127 5.99 30.46 -20.04
CA LEU A 127 6.98 29.38 -19.91
C LEU A 127 7.98 29.36 -21.06
N ALA A 128 7.53 29.69 -22.28
CA ALA A 128 8.40 29.81 -23.44
C ALA A 128 9.42 30.98 -23.30
N HIS A 129 9.07 32.02 -22.59
CA HIS A 129 9.89 33.22 -22.42
C HIS A 129 10.98 33.05 -21.32
N ILE A 130 10.70 32.31 -20.25
CA ILE A 130 11.65 32.12 -19.15
C ILE A 130 12.65 30.97 -19.45
N ASP A 131 13.79 30.94 -18.75
CA ASP A 131 14.72 29.82 -18.82
C ASP A 131 14.16 28.63 -18.00
N VAL A 132 13.76 27.55 -18.69
CA VAL A 132 13.30 26.30 -18.07
C VAL A 132 14.39 25.25 -18.19
N SER A 133 14.87 24.73 -17.05
CA SER A 133 15.95 23.74 -17.03
C SER A 133 15.50 22.35 -17.50
N PHE A 134 14.43 21.84 -16.95
CA PHE A 134 13.79 20.57 -17.31
C PHE A 134 12.35 20.53 -16.74
N VAL A 135 11.60 19.53 -17.17
CA VAL A 135 10.24 19.28 -16.64
C VAL A 135 10.24 17.98 -15.84
N ALA A 136 9.83 18.06 -14.57
CA ALA A 136 9.58 16.90 -13.74
C ALA A 136 8.09 16.58 -13.71
N VAL A 137 7.72 15.30 -13.85
CA VAL A 137 6.34 14.81 -13.74
C VAL A 137 6.27 13.92 -12.51
N ASP A 138 5.72 14.46 -11.43
CA ASP A 138 5.52 13.69 -10.18
C ASP A 138 4.23 12.88 -10.26
N GLU A 139 4.20 11.75 -9.55
CA GLU A 139 3.13 10.74 -9.61
C GLU A 139 2.75 10.40 -11.06
N SER A 140 3.77 10.14 -11.89
CA SER A 140 3.62 9.94 -13.33
C SER A 140 2.72 8.76 -13.72
N HIS A 141 2.36 7.86 -12.79
CA HIS A 141 1.35 6.83 -13.03
C HIS A 141 -0.03 7.41 -13.40
N CYS A 142 -0.32 8.67 -12.99
CA CYS A 142 -1.54 9.39 -13.37
C CYS A 142 -1.63 9.69 -14.88
N VAL A 143 -0.51 9.65 -15.60
CA VAL A 143 -0.44 9.84 -17.06
C VAL A 143 -1.01 8.64 -17.82
N SER A 144 -0.86 7.44 -17.24
CA SER A 144 -1.24 6.20 -17.92
C SER A 144 -2.75 6.00 -17.93
N MET A 145 -3.30 5.76 -19.12
CA MET A 145 -4.72 5.42 -19.29
C MET A 145 -5.09 4.08 -18.62
N TRP A 146 -4.10 3.26 -18.32
CA TRP A 146 -4.23 1.95 -17.69
C TRP A 146 -4.00 1.97 -16.18
N GLY A 147 -3.58 3.12 -15.64
CA GLY A 147 -3.34 3.32 -14.21
C GLY A 147 -4.65 3.45 -13.42
N HIS A 148 -4.57 3.11 -12.14
CA HIS A 148 -5.71 3.18 -11.22
C HIS A 148 -6.13 4.62 -10.88
N ASP A 149 -5.26 5.60 -11.07
CA ASP A 149 -5.48 7.03 -10.78
C ASP A 149 -5.33 7.89 -12.05
N PHE A 150 -5.80 7.35 -13.18
CA PHE A 150 -5.76 8.03 -14.46
C PHE A 150 -6.48 9.38 -14.42
N ARG A 151 -5.81 10.42 -14.93
CA ARG A 151 -6.35 11.77 -15.02
C ARG A 151 -6.32 12.26 -16.46
N LYS A 152 -7.50 12.58 -17.01
CA LYS A 152 -7.65 13.00 -18.40
C LYS A 152 -6.74 14.20 -18.78
N ASN A 153 -6.49 15.10 -17.85
CA ASN A 153 -5.66 16.29 -18.10
C ASN A 153 -4.18 15.96 -18.37
N TYR A 154 -3.75 14.73 -18.08
CA TYR A 154 -2.41 14.23 -18.40
C TYR A 154 -2.27 13.71 -19.83
N THR A 155 -3.35 13.34 -20.54
CA THR A 155 -3.30 12.70 -21.87
C THR A 155 -2.66 13.54 -22.96
N LYS A 156 -2.62 14.87 -22.79
CA LYS A 156 -2.04 15.79 -23.76
C LYS A 156 -0.70 16.37 -23.33
N LEU A 157 -0.05 15.77 -22.32
CA LEU A 157 1.21 16.30 -21.81
C LEU A 157 2.31 16.25 -22.85
N ASP A 158 2.45 15.18 -23.60
CA ASP A 158 3.47 15.10 -24.67
C ASP A 158 3.27 16.19 -25.72
N GLU A 159 2.05 16.35 -26.23
CA GLU A 159 1.71 17.42 -27.20
C GLU A 159 2.08 18.81 -26.68
N ARG A 160 1.70 19.11 -25.43
CA ARG A 160 1.95 20.41 -24.80
C ARG A 160 3.44 20.65 -24.52
N LEU A 161 4.15 19.66 -24.01
CA LEU A 161 5.57 19.77 -23.72
C LEU A 161 6.41 19.81 -25.01
N THR A 162 5.99 19.12 -26.05
CA THR A 162 6.60 19.21 -27.38
C THR A 162 6.40 20.60 -27.97
N ARG A 163 5.19 21.15 -27.93
CA ARG A 163 4.91 22.53 -28.34
C ARG A 163 5.73 23.55 -27.55
N LEU A 164 5.85 23.37 -26.23
CA LEU A 164 6.71 24.25 -25.42
C LEU A 164 8.19 24.18 -25.86
N SER A 165 8.68 22.98 -26.17
CA SER A 165 10.03 22.80 -26.69
C SER A 165 10.23 23.48 -28.05
N GLU A 166 9.25 23.42 -28.95
CA GLU A 166 9.25 24.13 -30.25
C GLU A 166 9.28 25.64 -30.06
N MET A 167 8.45 26.19 -29.17
CA MET A 167 8.43 27.62 -28.84
C MET A 167 9.79 28.11 -28.27
N LYS A 168 10.51 27.23 -27.57
CA LYS A 168 11.84 27.54 -27.02
C LYS A 168 12.98 27.35 -28.03
N GLY A 169 12.76 26.63 -29.12
CA GLY A 169 13.79 26.27 -30.09
C GLY A 169 14.77 25.18 -29.61
N TYR A 170 14.50 24.53 -28.49
CA TYR A 170 15.26 23.38 -27.99
C TYR A 170 14.36 22.41 -27.25
N ARG A 171 14.75 21.12 -27.24
CA ARG A 171 14.00 20.09 -26.54
C ARG A 171 14.22 20.20 -25.03
N LEU A 172 13.12 20.24 -24.28
CA LEU A 172 13.14 20.20 -22.80
C LEU A 172 13.31 18.75 -22.32
N PRO A 173 14.32 18.45 -21.49
CA PRO A 173 14.43 17.15 -20.83
C PRO A 173 13.22 16.89 -19.94
N ARG A 174 12.77 15.63 -19.89
CA ARG A 174 11.61 15.20 -19.12
C ARG A 174 12.03 14.14 -18.10
N ALA A 175 11.62 14.31 -16.86
CA ALA A 175 11.91 13.35 -15.81
C ALA A 175 10.62 12.93 -15.10
N ALA A 176 10.24 11.66 -15.23
CA ALA A 176 9.02 11.10 -14.70
C ALA A 176 9.28 10.26 -13.46
N TYR A 177 8.50 10.49 -12.41
CA TYR A 177 8.68 9.86 -11.10
C TYR A 177 7.40 9.21 -10.62
N THR A 178 7.46 7.97 -10.16
CA THR A 178 6.33 7.30 -9.51
C THR A 178 6.80 6.25 -8.51
N ALA A 179 5.92 5.90 -7.57
CA ALA A 179 6.18 4.84 -6.60
C ALA A 179 5.70 3.47 -7.09
N THR A 180 4.71 3.43 -7.97
CA THR A 180 4.04 2.21 -8.41
C THR A 180 3.78 2.26 -9.90
N ALA A 181 4.28 1.29 -10.64
CA ALA A 181 3.92 1.08 -12.04
C ALA A 181 4.18 -0.38 -12.42
N THR A 182 3.18 -1.02 -13.01
CA THR A 182 3.36 -2.30 -13.68
C THR A 182 4.16 -2.12 -14.99
N PRO A 183 4.70 -3.18 -15.59
CA PRO A 183 5.37 -3.08 -16.89
C PRO A 183 4.53 -2.40 -17.97
N LEU A 184 3.22 -2.65 -17.99
CA LEU A 184 2.28 -2.01 -18.91
C LEU A 184 2.19 -0.49 -18.68
N ILE A 185 2.01 -0.07 -17.42
CA ILE A 185 1.92 1.34 -17.03
C ILE A 185 3.23 2.06 -17.35
N LYS A 186 4.37 1.41 -17.10
CA LYS A 186 5.70 1.96 -17.39
C LYS A 186 5.88 2.30 -18.88
N GLU A 187 5.54 1.39 -19.77
CA GLU A 187 5.61 1.63 -21.22
C GLU A 187 4.64 2.72 -21.66
N ASP A 188 3.44 2.75 -21.07
CA ASP A 188 2.45 3.79 -21.37
C ASP A 188 2.92 5.17 -20.90
N ILE A 189 3.52 5.30 -19.72
CA ILE A 189 4.12 6.57 -19.23
C ILE A 189 5.14 7.09 -20.25
N LYS A 190 6.06 6.26 -20.72
CA LYS A 190 7.06 6.67 -21.72
C LYS A 190 6.41 7.17 -23.01
N LYS A 191 5.38 6.46 -23.46
CA LYS A 191 4.63 6.83 -24.65
C LYS A 191 3.88 8.16 -24.47
N GLN A 192 3.12 8.31 -23.38
CA GLN A 192 2.28 9.48 -23.11
C GLN A 192 3.09 10.75 -22.78
N LEU A 193 4.36 10.60 -22.42
CA LEU A 193 5.28 11.69 -22.17
C LEU A 193 6.32 11.88 -23.30
N GLY A 194 6.25 11.13 -24.41
CA GLY A 194 7.21 11.23 -25.51
C GLY A 194 8.67 10.92 -25.11
N MET A 195 8.85 10.02 -24.15
CA MET A 195 10.15 9.69 -23.54
C MET A 195 10.68 8.34 -24.05
N HIS A 196 10.69 8.14 -25.37
CA HIS A 196 11.00 6.83 -25.99
C HIS A 196 12.40 6.30 -25.66
N SER A 197 13.36 7.19 -25.40
CA SER A 197 14.76 6.85 -25.09
C SER A 197 15.12 7.15 -23.63
N ALA A 198 14.13 7.18 -22.72
CA ALA A 198 14.38 7.50 -21.33
C ALA A 198 15.28 6.46 -20.66
N VAL A 199 16.21 6.93 -19.84
CA VAL A 199 16.97 6.09 -18.92
C VAL A 199 16.03 5.64 -17.79
N GLU A 200 15.94 4.32 -17.57
CA GLU A 200 15.04 3.75 -16.58
C GLU A 200 15.78 3.40 -15.30
N TYR A 201 15.30 3.92 -14.19
CA TYR A 201 15.77 3.59 -12.85
C TYR A 201 14.63 2.93 -12.08
N ILE A 202 14.77 1.63 -11.80
CA ILE A 202 13.74 0.84 -11.13
C ILE A 202 14.32 0.29 -9.84
N SER A 203 13.89 0.86 -8.71
CA SER A 203 14.22 0.30 -7.39
C SER A 203 13.34 -0.91 -7.09
N SER A 204 13.84 -1.81 -6.25
CA SER A 204 12.99 -2.89 -5.73
C SER A 204 11.77 -2.31 -5.00
N PHE A 205 10.62 -2.91 -5.25
CA PHE A 205 9.39 -2.61 -4.52
C PHE A 205 9.36 -3.23 -3.12
N ASP A 206 10.35 -4.05 -2.75
CA ASP A 206 10.36 -4.67 -1.43
C ASP A 206 10.54 -3.64 -0.30
N ARG A 207 9.66 -3.73 0.68
CA ARG A 207 9.69 -2.99 1.94
C ARG A 207 9.95 -4.00 3.06
N GLU A 208 11.22 -4.23 3.41
CA GLU A 208 11.62 -5.24 4.40
C GLU A 208 10.91 -5.05 5.75
N ASN A 209 10.72 -3.78 6.16
CA ASN A 209 10.12 -3.39 7.41
C ASN A 209 8.57 -3.46 7.44
N LEU A 210 7.93 -3.78 6.30
CA LEU A 210 6.47 -3.85 6.20
C LEU A 210 6.01 -5.31 6.26
N CYS A 211 5.20 -5.66 7.25
CA CYS A 211 4.56 -6.96 7.37
C CYS A 211 3.17 -6.91 6.71
N LEU A 212 2.93 -7.77 5.71
CA LEU A 212 1.63 -7.86 5.05
C LEU A 212 0.81 -9.04 5.60
N SER A 213 -0.45 -8.77 5.94
CA SER A 213 -1.36 -9.80 6.44
C SER A 213 -2.79 -9.63 5.91
N VAL A 214 -3.50 -10.74 5.77
CA VAL A 214 -4.93 -10.76 5.41
C VAL A 214 -5.69 -11.55 6.46
N ILE A 215 -6.67 -10.91 7.06
CA ILE A 215 -7.60 -11.50 8.01
C ILE A 215 -8.90 -11.80 7.27
N HIS A 216 -9.25 -13.08 7.12
CA HIS A 216 -10.55 -13.50 6.61
C HIS A 216 -11.60 -13.23 7.69
N SER A 217 -12.36 -12.15 7.53
CA SER A 217 -13.22 -11.60 8.57
C SER A 217 -14.67 -12.03 8.39
N ASN A 218 -15.26 -12.52 9.47
CA ASN A 218 -16.71 -12.70 9.58
C ASN A 218 -17.40 -11.51 10.29
N ASN A 219 -16.65 -10.76 11.10
CA ASN A 219 -17.08 -9.54 11.76
C ASN A 219 -15.95 -8.52 11.83
N LYS A 220 -15.87 -7.65 10.83
CA LYS A 220 -14.80 -6.65 10.68
C LYS A 220 -14.72 -5.66 11.84
N ASN A 221 -15.84 -5.37 12.52
CA ASN A 221 -15.82 -4.50 13.68
C ASN A 221 -15.03 -5.13 14.83
N ASN A 222 -15.31 -6.40 15.15
CA ASN A 222 -14.59 -7.10 16.22
C ASN A 222 -13.09 -7.24 15.87
N ASP A 223 -12.77 -7.63 14.63
CA ASP A 223 -11.38 -7.73 14.19
C ASP A 223 -10.65 -6.38 14.26
N LEU A 224 -11.33 -5.27 13.92
CA LEU A 224 -10.76 -3.93 14.06
C LEU A 224 -10.53 -3.56 15.54
N ASP A 225 -11.47 -3.88 16.42
CA ASP A 225 -11.33 -3.63 17.86
C ASP A 225 -10.16 -4.41 18.48
N ASP A 226 -9.97 -5.66 18.05
CA ASP A 226 -8.80 -6.48 18.44
C ASP A 226 -7.48 -5.86 17.95
N ILE A 227 -7.45 -5.35 16.71
CA ILE A 227 -6.29 -4.68 16.14
C ILE A 227 -5.96 -3.41 16.93
N LEU A 228 -6.96 -2.57 17.22
CA LEU A 228 -6.79 -1.33 17.98
C LEU A 228 -6.31 -1.60 19.41
N SER A 229 -6.87 -2.62 20.04
CA SER A 229 -6.50 -3.03 21.40
C SER A 229 -5.05 -3.51 21.48
N ALA A 230 -4.62 -4.31 20.52
CA ALA A 230 -3.26 -4.83 20.44
C ALA A 230 -2.22 -3.76 20.09
N ARG A 231 -2.64 -2.62 19.52
CA ARG A 231 -1.77 -1.52 19.03
C ARG A 231 -2.04 -0.19 19.73
N LYS A 232 -2.55 -0.26 20.96
CA LYS A 232 -2.82 0.94 21.77
C LYS A 232 -1.56 1.81 21.90
N GLY A 233 -1.69 3.11 21.67
CA GLY A 233 -0.59 4.07 21.71
C GLY A 233 0.23 4.16 20.42
N GLN A 234 -0.12 3.43 19.36
CA GLN A 234 0.55 3.46 18.06
C GLN A 234 -0.28 4.23 17.04
N SER A 235 0.39 5.04 16.22
CA SER A 235 -0.27 5.75 15.12
C SER A 235 -0.65 4.81 13.99
N GLY A 236 -1.89 4.92 13.49
CA GLY A 236 -2.40 4.04 12.44
C GLY A 236 -3.45 4.68 11.54
N ILE A 237 -3.71 4.03 10.41
CA ILE A 237 -4.70 4.45 9.40
C ILE A 237 -5.65 3.29 9.11
N VAL A 238 -6.94 3.59 9.05
CA VAL A 238 -7.99 2.65 8.60
C VAL A 238 -8.60 3.17 7.31
N TYR A 239 -8.35 2.48 6.21
CA TYR A 239 -8.94 2.80 4.91
C TYR A 239 -10.29 2.13 4.71
N CYS A 240 -11.27 2.93 4.29
CA CYS A 240 -12.63 2.50 3.96
C CYS A 240 -13.00 2.94 2.54
N LYS A 241 -13.83 2.17 1.87
CA LYS A 241 -14.25 2.44 0.48
C LYS A 241 -15.25 3.59 0.36
N THR A 242 -16.09 3.82 1.36
CA THR A 242 -17.17 4.80 1.28
C THR A 242 -17.11 5.81 2.41
N VAL A 243 -17.59 7.04 2.12
CA VAL A 243 -17.76 8.10 3.12
C VAL A 243 -18.62 7.62 4.28
N LYS A 244 -19.75 6.97 4.00
CA LYS A 244 -20.66 6.43 5.02
C LYS A 244 -19.97 5.44 5.95
N MET A 245 -19.06 4.60 5.44
CA MET A 245 -18.32 3.65 6.28
C MET A 245 -17.31 4.40 7.18
N VAL A 246 -16.61 5.39 6.65
CA VAL A 246 -15.73 6.27 7.44
C VAL A 246 -16.49 6.90 8.61
N GLU A 247 -17.62 7.55 8.32
CA GLU A 247 -18.46 8.20 9.33
C GLU A 247 -18.98 7.21 10.38
N ASN A 248 -19.43 6.02 9.97
CA ASN A 248 -19.92 4.97 10.87
C ASN A 248 -18.81 4.47 11.81
N ILE A 249 -17.63 4.13 11.28
CA ILE A 249 -16.52 3.63 12.10
C ILE A 249 -16.00 4.74 13.01
N TYR A 250 -15.84 5.96 12.48
CA TYR A 250 -15.44 7.10 13.28
C TYR A 250 -16.41 7.32 14.46
N GLY A 251 -17.72 7.41 14.20
CA GLY A 251 -18.72 7.62 15.24
C GLY A 251 -18.69 6.51 16.30
N ARG A 252 -18.55 5.25 15.90
CA ARG A 252 -18.45 4.11 16.82
C ARG A 252 -17.22 4.19 17.72
N LEU A 253 -16.06 4.44 17.13
CA LEU A 253 -14.78 4.48 17.89
C LEU A 253 -14.66 5.73 18.75
N HIS A 254 -15.11 6.87 18.25
CA HIS A 254 -15.13 8.14 19.00
C HIS A 254 -16.04 8.02 20.23
N ASN A 255 -17.23 7.47 20.09
CA ASN A 255 -18.15 7.22 21.21
C ASN A 255 -17.58 6.20 22.22
N ALA A 256 -16.70 5.31 21.79
CA ALA A 256 -15.97 4.41 22.68
C ALA A 256 -14.75 5.07 23.39
N GLY A 257 -14.53 6.37 23.16
CA GLY A 257 -13.43 7.13 23.78
C GLY A 257 -12.06 6.88 23.15
N ILE A 258 -12.01 6.34 21.92
CA ILE A 258 -10.75 6.14 21.20
C ILE A 258 -10.39 7.45 20.49
N ASN A 259 -9.10 7.84 20.56
CA ASN A 259 -8.60 9.05 19.90
C ASN A 259 -8.50 8.82 18.38
N VAL A 260 -9.56 9.16 17.67
CA VAL A 260 -9.70 8.97 16.21
C VAL A 260 -10.02 10.28 15.50
N GLY A 261 -9.51 10.42 14.28
CA GLY A 261 -9.92 11.43 13.32
C GLY A 261 -10.60 10.78 12.10
N MET A 262 -11.30 11.58 11.31
CA MET A 262 -11.88 11.14 10.05
C MET A 262 -11.43 12.01 8.87
N TYR A 263 -11.26 11.39 7.69
CA TYR A 263 -10.90 12.12 6.47
C TYR A 263 -11.56 11.51 5.23
N HIS A 264 -12.29 12.34 4.47
CA HIS A 264 -12.89 11.94 3.20
C HIS A 264 -13.13 13.14 2.28
N GLY A 265 -13.37 12.90 1.00
CA GLY A 265 -13.48 13.95 -0.03
C GLY A 265 -14.56 15.01 0.21
N ARG A 266 -15.65 14.65 0.92
CA ARG A 266 -16.79 15.56 1.20
C ARG A 266 -16.57 16.47 2.41
N LEU A 267 -15.48 16.34 3.17
CA LEU A 267 -15.17 17.26 4.26
C LEU A 267 -14.81 18.64 3.71
N PRO A 268 -15.21 19.74 4.36
CA PRO A 268 -14.72 21.09 4.07
C PRO A 268 -13.18 21.18 4.12
N SER A 269 -12.60 22.06 3.32
CA SER A 269 -11.13 22.17 3.19
C SER A 269 -10.43 22.49 4.53
N ASP A 270 -11.02 23.39 5.33
CA ASP A 270 -10.54 23.75 6.65
C ASP A 270 -10.48 22.56 7.61
N LYS A 271 -11.53 21.72 7.60
CA LYS A 271 -11.58 20.49 8.39
C LYS A 271 -10.57 19.46 7.91
N LYS A 272 -10.38 19.31 6.58
CA LYS A 272 -9.37 18.42 6.01
C LYS A 272 -7.97 18.81 6.47
N SER A 273 -7.61 20.08 6.36
CA SER A 273 -6.30 20.59 6.79
C SER A 273 -6.08 20.34 8.26
N LYS A 274 -7.06 20.69 9.11
CA LYS A 274 -6.96 20.47 10.56
C LYS A 274 -6.77 18.99 10.93
N MET A 275 -7.60 18.08 10.37
CA MET A 275 -7.47 16.65 10.66
C MET A 275 -6.10 16.10 10.23
N GLN A 276 -5.54 16.59 9.12
CA GLN A 276 -4.23 16.20 8.66
C GLN A 276 -3.12 16.73 9.57
N GLU A 277 -3.19 17.98 9.98
CA GLU A 277 -2.24 18.60 10.91
C GLU A 277 -2.25 17.90 12.29
N ASP A 278 -3.44 17.68 12.86
CA ASP A 278 -3.62 17.01 14.15
C ASP A 278 -3.07 15.56 14.10
N PHE A 279 -3.25 14.85 12.98
CA PHE A 279 -2.68 13.52 12.80
C PHE A 279 -1.15 13.57 12.65
N GLN A 280 -0.61 14.55 11.93
CA GLN A 280 0.85 14.73 11.80
C GLN A 280 1.51 15.08 13.14
N ALA A 281 0.83 15.87 13.96
CA ALA A 281 1.30 16.27 15.30
C ALA A 281 1.13 15.21 16.39
N ASP A 282 0.64 13.99 16.04
CA ASP A 282 0.29 12.93 17.01
C ASP A 282 -0.86 13.28 17.98
N GLU A 283 -1.61 14.35 17.73
CA GLU A 283 -2.81 14.71 18.49
C GLU A 283 -3.97 13.75 18.17
N ILE A 284 -4.05 13.25 16.93
CA ILE A 284 -4.91 12.15 16.51
C ILE A 284 -4.04 10.91 16.35
N GLN A 285 -4.43 9.81 17.01
CA GLN A 285 -3.70 8.54 16.97
C GLN A 285 -4.10 7.67 15.78
N VAL A 286 -5.39 7.61 15.47
CA VAL A 286 -5.93 6.75 14.43
C VAL A 286 -6.75 7.58 13.45
N MET A 287 -6.40 7.53 12.16
CA MET A 287 -7.15 8.19 11.10
C MET A 287 -8.05 7.18 10.38
N ILE A 288 -9.36 7.43 10.37
CA ILE A 288 -10.34 6.66 9.58
C ILE A 288 -10.59 7.43 8.29
N ALA A 289 -10.30 6.83 7.14
CA ALA A 289 -10.29 7.61 5.91
C ALA A 289 -10.74 6.83 4.66
N THR A 290 -11.16 7.57 3.63
CA THR A 290 -11.19 7.06 2.26
C THR A 290 -9.80 7.24 1.61
N ASN A 291 -9.62 6.73 0.37
CA ASN A 291 -8.44 6.96 -0.45
C ASN A 291 -8.08 8.46 -0.66
N ALA A 292 -9.03 9.38 -0.39
CA ALA A 292 -8.77 10.82 -0.40
C ALA A 292 -7.70 11.23 0.63
N PHE A 293 -7.54 10.47 1.73
CA PHE A 293 -6.43 10.60 2.68
C PHE A 293 -5.26 9.77 2.18
N GLY A 294 -4.61 10.28 1.18
CA GLY A 294 -3.61 9.51 0.47
C GLY A 294 -2.41 10.36 0.08
N MET A 295 -2.40 10.83 -1.15
CA MET A 295 -1.31 11.64 -1.67
C MET A 295 -1.13 12.90 -0.80
N GLY A 296 0.11 13.20 -0.38
CA GLY A 296 0.43 14.35 0.49
C GLY A 296 0.54 14.05 2.00
N VAL A 297 0.18 12.86 2.46
CA VAL A 297 0.39 12.49 3.87
C VAL A 297 1.79 11.92 4.06
N ASP A 298 2.66 12.68 4.71
CA ASP A 298 4.06 12.29 4.99
C ASP A 298 4.34 12.18 6.50
N LYS A 299 3.64 11.25 7.16
CA LYS A 299 3.86 10.90 8.56
C LYS A 299 4.80 9.69 8.65
N ALA A 300 5.96 9.87 9.28
CA ALA A 300 7.01 8.85 9.32
C ALA A 300 6.67 7.66 10.24
N ASN A 301 6.00 7.93 11.37
CA ASN A 301 5.79 6.99 12.46
C ASN A 301 4.45 6.22 12.41
N VAL A 302 3.82 6.07 11.26
CA VAL A 302 2.64 5.21 11.12
C VAL A 302 3.06 3.75 11.32
N ARG A 303 2.52 3.09 12.35
CA ARG A 303 2.90 1.72 12.71
C ARG A 303 2.03 0.65 12.07
N TRP A 304 0.82 1.00 11.64
CA TRP A 304 -0.09 0.06 11.00
C TRP A 304 -1.06 0.76 10.06
N VAL A 305 -1.42 0.05 9.00
CA VAL A 305 -2.44 0.45 8.03
C VAL A 305 -3.42 -0.70 7.86
N VAL A 306 -4.69 -0.45 8.12
CA VAL A 306 -5.77 -1.42 7.96
C VAL A 306 -6.61 -1.04 6.75
N HIS A 307 -6.88 -1.99 5.87
CA HIS A 307 -7.95 -1.89 4.87
C HIS A 307 -9.18 -2.59 5.42
N TYR A 308 -10.21 -1.80 5.73
CA TYR A 308 -11.47 -2.33 6.28
C TYR A 308 -12.27 -3.11 5.24
N GLU A 309 -12.22 -2.72 3.98
CA GLU A 309 -12.67 -3.49 2.84
C GLU A 309 -11.52 -3.75 1.86
N MET A 310 -11.67 -4.79 1.02
CA MET A 310 -10.70 -5.13 -0.02
C MET A 310 -10.50 -3.95 -0.99
N SER A 311 -9.24 -3.65 -1.32
CA SER A 311 -8.89 -2.67 -2.35
C SER A 311 -9.28 -3.17 -3.74
N GLU A 312 -9.46 -2.26 -4.70
CA GLU A 312 -9.84 -2.62 -6.09
C GLU A 312 -8.70 -3.29 -6.85
N ASN A 313 -7.47 -2.93 -6.49
CA ASN A 313 -6.25 -3.41 -7.15
C ASN A 313 -5.07 -3.42 -6.19
N LEU A 314 -3.99 -4.10 -6.58
CA LEU A 314 -2.77 -4.20 -5.78
C LEU A 314 -1.95 -2.92 -5.75
N GLU A 315 -2.07 -2.05 -6.76
CA GLU A 315 -1.36 -0.76 -6.80
C GLU A 315 -1.84 0.16 -5.69
N SER A 316 -3.16 0.42 -5.64
CA SER A 316 -3.77 1.23 -4.59
C SER A 316 -3.48 0.64 -3.21
N TYR A 317 -3.67 -0.67 -3.05
CA TYR A 317 -3.35 -1.36 -1.80
C TYR A 317 -1.90 -1.12 -1.38
N TYR A 318 -0.95 -1.33 -2.29
CA TYR A 318 0.47 -1.20 -1.98
C TYR A 318 0.91 0.24 -1.71
N GLN A 319 0.32 1.20 -2.42
CA GLN A 319 0.55 2.61 -2.18
C GLN A 319 0.02 3.06 -0.81
N GLU A 320 -1.14 2.54 -0.39
CA GLU A 320 -1.78 2.84 0.89
C GLU A 320 -1.05 2.18 2.06
N VAL A 321 -0.72 0.89 2.00
CA VAL A 321 0.09 0.23 3.05
C VAL A 321 1.51 0.78 3.11
N GLY A 322 2.04 1.29 2.00
CA GLY A 322 3.34 1.93 1.90
C GLY A 322 3.49 3.19 2.75
N ARG A 323 2.40 3.70 3.36
CA ARG A 323 2.45 4.81 4.34
C ARG A 323 2.96 4.36 5.69
N GLY A 324 2.86 3.07 6.00
CA GLY A 324 3.41 2.49 7.21
C GLY A 324 4.94 2.47 7.21
N GLY A 325 5.56 2.77 8.35
CA GLY A 325 7.00 2.61 8.58
C GLY A 325 7.91 3.39 7.65
N ARG A 326 7.60 4.64 7.33
CA ARG A 326 8.47 5.48 6.48
C ARG A 326 9.80 5.83 7.15
N ASP A 327 9.85 5.77 8.46
CA ASP A 327 11.06 5.90 9.28
C ASP A 327 11.97 4.66 9.26
N GLY A 328 11.58 3.60 8.54
CA GLY A 328 12.33 2.34 8.47
C GLY A 328 12.01 1.36 9.60
N LEU A 329 11.24 1.77 10.60
CA LEU A 329 10.80 0.86 11.68
C LEU A 329 9.68 -0.05 11.21
N ALA A 330 9.50 -1.17 11.91
CA ALA A 330 8.48 -2.17 11.58
C ALA A 330 7.07 -1.56 11.55
N ALA A 331 6.30 -1.94 10.53
CA ALA A 331 4.91 -1.55 10.37
C ALA A 331 4.08 -2.69 9.76
N ASP A 332 2.77 -2.70 10.05
CA ASP A 332 1.84 -3.72 9.59
C ASP A 332 0.89 -3.17 8.52
N GLY A 333 0.75 -3.91 7.42
CA GLY A 333 -0.31 -3.73 6.43
C GLY A 333 -1.34 -4.85 6.57
N ILE A 334 -2.54 -4.53 7.02
CA ILE A 334 -3.57 -5.52 7.39
C ILE A 334 -4.80 -5.33 6.49
N MET A 335 -5.21 -6.39 5.81
CA MET A 335 -6.45 -6.43 5.03
C MET A 335 -7.53 -7.22 5.79
N LEU A 336 -8.67 -6.58 6.07
CA LEU A 336 -9.86 -7.27 6.57
C LEU A 336 -10.71 -7.73 5.37
N TYR A 337 -10.44 -8.93 4.88
CA TYR A 337 -11.10 -9.48 3.70
C TYR A 337 -12.40 -10.20 4.06
N SER A 338 -13.45 -9.89 3.32
CA SER A 338 -14.71 -10.64 3.31
C SER A 338 -15.14 -10.91 1.87
N LYS A 339 -15.78 -12.07 1.61
CA LYS A 339 -16.33 -12.39 0.29
C LYS A 339 -17.37 -11.36 -0.21
N ASN A 340 -18.00 -10.63 0.71
CA ASN A 340 -18.97 -9.58 0.38
C ASN A 340 -18.29 -8.31 -0.18
N ASP A 341 -16.99 -8.11 0.05
CA ASP A 341 -16.27 -6.94 -0.44
C ASP A 341 -16.32 -6.84 -1.96
N ARG A 342 -16.28 -8.00 -2.64
CA ARG A 342 -16.40 -8.05 -4.09
C ARG A 342 -17.67 -7.40 -4.61
N ARG A 343 -18.81 -7.60 -3.94
CA ARG A 343 -20.09 -7.01 -4.37
C ARG A 343 -20.05 -5.48 -4.41
N LEU A 344 -19.36 -4.88 -3.44
CA LEU A 344 -19.19 -3.43 -3.39
C LEU A 344 -18.31 -2.94 -4.57
N ILE A 345 -17.25 -3.66 -4.88
CA ILE A 345 -16.36 -3.30 -6.00
C ILE A 345 -17.07 -3.52 -7.33
N ASP A 346 -17.78 -4.64 -7.51
CA ASP A 346 -18.57 -4.91 -8.71
C ASP A 346 -19.64 -3.81 -8.93
N PHE A 347 -20.25 -3.30 -7.86
CA PHE A 347 -21.17 -2.16 -7.92
C PHE A 347 -20.47 -0.89 -8.44
N PHE A 348 -19.28 -0.54 -7.93
CA PHE A 348 -18.51 0.60 -8.46
C PHE A 348 -18.06 0.38 -9.91
N HIS A 349 -17.71 -0.85 -10.28
CA HIS A 349 -17.39 -1.16 -11.68
C HIS A 349 -18.58 -0.95 -12.62
N GLN A 350 -19.81 -1.30 -12.19
CA GLN A 350 -21.02 -1.00 -12.98
C GLN A 350 -21.24 0.49 -13.16
N ILE A 351 -20.94 1.31 -12.15
CA ILE A 351 -21.02 2.77 -12.26
C ILE A 351 -19.97 3.31 -13.26
N ASN A 352 -18.71 2.89 -13.08
CA ASN A 352 -17.59 3.48 -13.79
C ASN A 352 -17.42 2.96 -15.23
N TYR A 353 -17.96 1.79 -15.53
CA TYR A 353 -17.82 1.12 -16.83
C TYR A 353 -19.20 0.67 -17.35
N PRO A 354 -20.03 1.63 -17.81
CA PRO A 354 -21.34 1.30 -18.39
C PRO A 354 -21.18 0.45 -19.66
N LYS A 355 -22.16 -0.39 -19.91
CA LYS A 355 -22.21 -1.21 -21.15
C LYS A 355 -22.68 -0.36 -22.32
N ARG A 356 -22.34 -0.80 -23.55
CA ARG A 356 -22.78 -0.13 -24.79
C ARG A 356 -24.29 0.08 -24.84
N GLU A 357 -25.06 -0.95 -24.51
CA GLU A 357 -26.53 -0.92 -24.54
C GLU A 357 -27.09 0.12 -23.55
N GLU A 358 -26.43 0.31 -22.40
CA GLU A 358 -26.83 1.30 -21.39
C GLU A 358 -26.56 2.74 -21.89
N VAL A 359 -25.40 2.93 -22.56
CA VAL A 359 -25.02 4.24 -23.13
C VAL A 359 -25.92 4.60 -24.30
N GLU A 360 -26.22 3.65 -25.18
CA GLU A 360 -27.15 3.83 -26.32
C GLU A 360 -28.58 4.13 -25.83
N ALA A 361 -29.07 3.42 -24.81
CA ALA A 361 -30.39 3.67 -24.23
C ALA A 361 -30.52 5.09 -23.66
N ILE A 362 -29.48 5.58 -22.97
CA ILE A 362 -29.49 6.98 -22.48
C ILE A 362 -29.43 7.96 -23.64
N ARG A 363 -28.51 7.80 -24.61
CA ARG A 363 -28.41 8.65 -25.80
C ARG A 363 -29.77 8.76 -26.52
N ASP A 364 -30.43 7.62 -26.74
CA ASP A 364 -31.72 7.58 -27.45
C ASP A 364 -32.82 8.24 -26.62
N ALA A 365 -32.81 8.11 -25.30
CA ALA A 365 -33.73 8.84 -24.42
C ALA A 365 -33.50 10.35 -24.44
N LEU A 366 -32.27 10.81 -24.68
CA LEU A 366 -31.96 12.25 -24.81
C LEU A 366 -32.44 12.83 -26.12
N ALA A 367 -32.72 12.05 -27.15
CA ALA A 367 -33.13 12.54 -28.47
C ALA A 367 -34.49 13.27 -28.48
N ILE A 368 -35.30 13.14 -27.47
CA ILE A 368 -36.56 13.87 -27.31
C ILE A 368 -36.34 15.33 -26.91
N PHE A 369 -35.16 15.68 -26.36
CA PHE A 369 -34.84 17.02 -25.89
C PHE A 369 -34.15 17.79 -27.02
N GLN A 370 -34.71 18.95 -27.41
CA GLN A 370 -34.19 19.81 -28.49
C GLN A 370 -33.56 21.10 -27.96
N GLN A 371 -33.64 21.34 -26.67
CA GLN A 371 -33.13 22.55 -26.01
C GLN A 371 -32.37 22.21 -24.75
N PRO A 372 -31.55 23.13 -24.23
CA PRO A 372 -30.89 22.94 -22.94
C PRO A 372 -31.90 22.54 -21.85
N THR A 373 -31.65 21.44 -21.19
CA THR A 373 -32.55 20.86 -20.22
C THR A 373 -31.81 20.64 -18.88
N ALA A 374 -32.35 21.25 -17.82
CA ALA A 374 -31.90 21.01 -16.47
C ALA A 374 -32.38 19.61 -15.99
N TYR A 375 -31.56 18.94 -15.20
CA TYR A 375 -31.92 17.67 -14.64
C TYR A 375 -31.58 17.58 -13.15
N ASP A 376 -32.49 16.95 -12.42
CA ASP A 376 -32.44 16.71 -11.00
C ASP A 376 -32.66 15.22 -10.67
N ALA A 377 -32.77 14.89 -9.41
CA ALA A 377 -33.05 13.52 -8.97
C ALA A 377 -34.36 12.97 -9.55
N GLY A 378 -35.40 13.80 -9.72
CA GLY A 378 -36.68 13.40 -10.31
C GLY A 378 -36.55 13.05 -11.79
N TRP A 379 -35.78 13.82 -12.53
CA TRP A 379 -35.43 13.55 -13.93
C TRP A 379 -34.65 12.24 -14.07
N LEU A 380 -33.63 12.01 -13.19
CA LEU A 380 -32.85 10.76 -13.19
C LEU A 380 -33.72 9.53 -12.97
N VAL A 381 -34.67 9.60 -12.02
CA VAL A 381 -35.67 8.53 -11.80
C VAL A 381 -36.53 8.29 -13.03
N GLY A 382 -36.97 9.37 -13.74
CA GLY A 382 -37.75 9.28 -14.97
C GLY A 382 -37.00 8.57 -16.09
N ILE A 383 -35.74 8.97 -16.35
CA ILE A 383 -34.87 8.35 -17.35
C ILE A 383 -34.56 6.90 -16.97
N SER A 384 -34.24 6.61 -15.71
CA SER A 384 -33.99 5.24 -15.24
C SER A 384 -35.17 4.32 -15.53
N LYS A 385 -36.41 4.78 -15.28
CA LYS A 385 -37.63 4.00 -15.56
C LYS A 385 -37.87 3.77 -17.06
N SER A 386 -37.52 4.74 -17.90
CA SER A 386 -37.74 4.65 -19.36
C SER A 386 -36.67 3.83 -20.07
N THR A 387 -35.44 3.78 -19.53
CA THR A 387 -34.29 3.14 -20.18
C THR A 387 -33.84 1.82 -19.51
N THR A 388 -34.34 1.49 -18.33
CA THR A 388 -33.87 0.38 -17.47
C THR A 388 -32.41 0.55 -16.97
N VAL A 389 -31.77 1.68 -17.26
CA VAL A 389 -30.44 2.02 -16.73
C VAL A 389 -30.58 2.52 -15.28
N GLN A 390 -29.70 2.09 -14.40
CA GLN A 390 -29.76 2.48 -12.99
C GLN A 390 -29.42 3.95 -12.79
N GLU A 391 -30.14 4.66 -11.92
CA GLU A 391 -29.96 6.09 -11.66
C GLU A 391 -28.51 6.48 -11.40
N PHE A 392 -27.78 5.66 -10.61
CA PHE A 392 -26.40 5.92 -10.24
C PHE A 392 -25.39 5.81 -11.41
N GLN A 393 -25.79 5.25 -12.58
CA GLN A 393 -24.96 5.15 -13.78
C GLN A 393 -25.16 6.34 -14.72
N ILE A 394 -26.31 7.03 -14.65
CA ILE A 394 -26.71 8.03 -15.63
C ILE A 394 -25.71 9.19 -15.68
N ASP A 395 -25.29 9.71 -14.54
CA ASP A 395 -24.30 10.80 -14.50
C ASP A 395 -22.98 10.43 -15.22
N THR A 396 -22.48 9.20 -15.02
CA THR A 396 -21.28 8.71 -15.69
C THR A 396 -21.49 8.60 -17.21
N ILE A 397 -22.67 8.12 -17.63
CA ILE A 397 -23.02 8.02 -19.05
C ILE A 397 -23.17 9.41 -19.68
N MET A 398 -23.78 10.37 -18.98
CA MET A 398 -23.89 11.76 -19.45
C MET A 398 -22.52 12.41 -19.66
N GLN A 399 -21.58 12.19 -18.72
CA GLN A 399 -20.21 12.65 -18.87
C GLN A 399 -19.51 12.01 -20.08
N LEU A 400 -19.69 10.71 -20.29
CA LEU A 400 -19.15 10.00 -21.44
C LEU A 400 -19.69 10.55 -22.75
N LEU A 401 -21.01 10.78 -22.86
CA LEU A 401 -21.65 11.36 -24.03
C LEU A 401 -21.15 12.79 -24.28
N ALA A 402 -20.94 13.58 -23.24
CA ALA A 402 -20.38 14.92 -23.36
C ALA A 402 -18.92 14.88 -23.85
N GLU A 403 -18.12 13.96 -23.33
CA GLU A 403 -16.72 13.79 -23.76
C GLU A 403 -16.58 13.41 -25.22
N GLN A 404 -17.55 12.68 -25.77
CA GLN A 404 -17.59 12.29 -27.18
C GLN A 404 -18.31 13.32 -28.07
N GLY A 405 -18.81 14.43 -27.49
CA GLY A 405 -19.45 15.52 -28.24
C GLY A 405 -20.88 15.22 -28.69
N HIS A 406 -21.56 14.26 -28.04
CA HIS A 406 -22.99 14.01 -28.26
C HIS A 406 -23.86 15.06 -27.59
N ILE A 407 -23.44 15.53 -26.40
CA ILE A 407 -24.11 16.59 -25.62
C ILE A 407 -23.07 17.57 -25.07
N GLU A 408 -23.52 18.71 -24.62
CA GLU A 408 -22.77 19.63 -23.78
C GLU A 408 -23.37 19.64 -22.37
N LEU A 409 -22.52 19.52 -21.35
CA LEU A 409 -22.93 19.67 -19.96
C LEU A 409 -22.77 21.14 -19.56
N LEU A 410 -23.81 21.72 -18.98
CA LEU A 410 -23.91 23.13 -18.64
C LEU A 410 -24.00 23.29 -17.13
N ASP A 411 -23.22 24.23 -16.59
CA ASP A 411 -23.37 24.67 -15.21
C ASP A 411 -24.46 25.75 -15.14
N VAL A 412 -25.50 25.49 -14.37
CA VAL A 412 -26.63 26.40 -14.17
C VAL A 412 -26.49 27.06 -12.80
N PRO A 413 -26.93 28.34 -12.62
CA PRO A 413 -27.04 28.96 -11.30
C PRO A 413 -27.76 28.04 -10.31
N ASP A 414 -27.37 28.07 -9.04
CA ASP A 414 -27.90 27.25 -7.94
C ASP A 414 -27.37 25.77 -7.88
N GLY A 415 -26.28 25.48 -8.63
CA GLY A 415 -25.65 24.16 -8.57
C GLY A 415 -26.44 23.01 -9.22
N GLN A 416 -27.44 23.36 -10.02
CA GLN A 416 -28.18 22.41 -10.85
C GLN A 416 -27.33 22.00 -12.06
N LYS A 417 -27.49 20.76 -12.52
CA LYS A 417 -26.87 20.28 -13.75
C LYS A 417 -27.84 20.44 -14.91
N ALA A 418 -27.33 20.78 -16.09
CA ALA A 418 -28.09 20.81 -17.31
C ALA A 418 -27.28 20.24 -18.46
N PHE A 419 -27.93 19.84 -19.52
CA PHE A 419 -27.28 19.37 -20.75
C PHE A 419 -27.97 20.01 -21.99
N SER A 420 -27.22 20.13 -23.07
CA SER A 420 -27.69 20.49 -24.38
C SER A 420 -27.28 19.45 -25.40
N PRO A 421 -28.20 18.85 -26.18
CA PRO A 421 -27.84 17.96 -27.29
C PRO A 421 -27.00 18.70 -28.35
N ILE A 422 -25.94 18.04 -28.84
CA ILE A 422 -25.09 18.56 -29.92
C ILE A 422 -25.31 17.71 -31.18
N ASP A 423 -24.88 16.41 -31.11
CA ASP A 423 -25.00 15.49 -32.22
C ASP A 423 -25.17 14.06 -31.68
N LEU A 424 -26.41 13.67 -31.45
CA LEU A 424 -26.77 12.35 -30.97
C LEU A 424 -26.70 11.25 -32.04
N SER A 425 -26.47 11.62 -33.32
CA SER A 425 -26.34 10.68 -34.45
C SER A 425 -24.94 10.06 -34.54
N ARG A 426 -23.95 10.62 -33.87
CA ARG A 426 -22.59 10.10 -33.85
C ARG A 426 -22.54 8.65 -33.34
N PRO A 427 -21.63 7.81 -33.88
CA PRO A 427 -21.38 6.52 -33.29
C PRO A 427 -20.70 6.67 -31.92
N ILE A 428 -21.15 5.88 -30.95
CA ILE A 428 -20.54 5.84 -29.61
C ILE A 428 -19.26 5.00 -29.68
N ASP A 429 -18.14 5.57 -29.25
CA ASP A 429 -16.88 4.84 -29.10
C ASP A 429 -16.74 4.27 -27.68
N MET A 430 -16.84 2.96 -27.56
CA MET A 430 -16.70 2.22 -26.31
C MET A 430 -15.29 1.62 -26.11
N THR A 431 -14.41 1.75 -27.10
CA THR A 431 -13.12 1.03 -27.14
C THR A 431 -12.29 1.24 -25.88
N LEU A 432 -12.15 2.48 -25.44
CA LEU A 432 -11.38 2.83 -24.24
C LEU A 432 -12.05 2.31 -22.96
N ILE A 433 -13.37 2.46 -22.86
CA ILE A 433 -14.13 2.05 -21.65
C ILE A 433 -14.13 0.53 -21.50
N GLU A 434 -14.37 -0.20 -22.60
CA GLU A 434 -14.33 -1.66 -22.61
C GLU A 434 -12.95 -2.20 -22.25
N ALA A 435 -11.88 -1.57 -22.78
CA ALA A 435 -10.50 -1.93 -22.43
C ALA A 435 -10.20 -1.66 -20.95
N ARG A 436 -10.62 -0.52 -20.40
CA ARG A 436 -10.47 -0.19 -18.99
C ARG A 436 -11.29 -1.11 -18.09
N ALA A 437 -12.52 -1.44 -18.46
CA ALA A 437 -13.36 -2.40 -17.75
C ALA A 437 -12.71 -3.79 -17.69
N LYS A 438 -12.06 -4.23 -18.76
CA LYS A 438 -11.32 -5.50 -18.80
C LYS A 438 -10.16 -5.48 -17.80
N ILE A 439 -9.33 -4.44 -17.83
CA ILE A 439 -8.19 -4.29 -16.90
C ILE A 439 -8.66 -4.21 -15.45
N ALA A 440 -9.72 -3.45 -15.18
CA ALA A 440 -10.28 -3.35 -13.82
C ALA A 440 -10.73 -4.72 -13.28
N ARG A 441 -11.34 -5.57 -14.14
CA ARG A 441 -11.70 -6.94 -13.76
C ARG A 441 -10.48 -7.82 -13.51
N GLU A 442 -9.46 -7.73 -14.35
CA GLU A 442 -8.20 -8.46 -14.18
C GLU A 442 -7.51 -8.06 -12.87
N ASN A 443 -7.44 -6.76 -12.58
CA ASN A 443 -6.89 -6.24 -11.33
C ASN A 443 -7.66 -6.73 -10.10
N LEU A 444 -9.00 -6.77 -10.17
CA LEU A 444 -9.84 -7.30 -9.10
C LEU A 444 -9.57 -8.79 -8.85
N ILE A 445 -9.45 -9.59 -9.92
CA ILE A 445 -9.10 -11.02 -9.82
C ILE A 445 -7.72 -11.19 -9.16
N GLN A 446 -6.76 -10.37 -9.51
CA GLN A 446 -5.43 -10.41 -8.90
C GLN A 446 -5.46 -10.01 -7.43
N MET A 447 -6.26 -9.00 -7.05
CA MET A 447 -6.43 -8.60 -5.67
C MET A 447 -7.13 -9.69 -4.84
N GLU A 448 -8.17 -10.34 -5.38
CA GLU A 448 -8.80 -11.50 -4.72
C GLU A 448 -7.82 -12.67 -4.58
N SER A 449 -7.01 -12.93 -5.60
CA SER A 449 -5.95 -13.94 -5.54
C SER A 449 -4.94 -13.62 -4.43
N PHE A 450 -4.54 -12.35 -4.29
CA PHE A 450 -3.69 -11.89 -3.19
C PHE A 450 -4.33 -12.14 -1.82
N CYS A 451 -5.64 -11.87 -1.67
CA CYS A 451 -6.35 -12.10 -0.41
C CYS A 451 -6.45 -13.58 -0.05
N ASN A 452 -6.57 -14.47 -1.04
CA ASN A 452 -6.82 -15.89 -0.85
C ASN A 452 -5.57 -16.78 -1.04
N THR A 453 -4.40 -16.21 -1.35
CA THR A 453 -3.18 -16.99 -1.62
C THR A 453 -2.60 -17.62 -0.38
N ASN A 454 -2.06 -18.83 -0.54
CA ASN A 454 -1.19 -19.51 0.44
C ASN A 454 0.31 -19.31 0.12
N LEU A 455 0.62 -18.45 -0.84
CA LEU A 455 1.99 -18.08 -1.19
C LEU A 455 2.40 -16.78 -0.48
N CYS A 456 3.70 -16.56 -0.36
CA CYS A 456 4.25 -15.34 0.23
C CYS A 456 3.61 -14.07 -0.38
N ARG A 457 3.03 -13.22 0.47
CA ARG A 457 2.30 -12.01 0.03
C ARG A 457 3.23 -11.00 -0.62
N LYS A 458 4.40 -10.75 -0.05
CA LYS A 458 5.38 -9.85 -0.66
C LYS A 458 5.79 -10.33 -2.05
N ARG A 459 6.06 -11.63 -2.22
CA ARG A 459 6.37 -12.21 -3.52
C ARG A 459 5.24 -12.01 -4.53
N ASN A 460 3.97 -12.09 -4.10
CA ASN A 460 2.83 -11.84 -4.96
C ASN A 460 2.83 -10.38 -5.46
N VAL A 461 3.04 -9.42 -4.54
CA VAL A 461 3.14 -7.98 -4.87
C VAL A 461 4.33 -7.70 -5.80
N LEU A 462 5.53 -8.22 -5.49
CA LEU A 462 6.73 -8.01 -6.32
C LEU A 462 6.55 -8.53 -7.75
N ARG A 463 5.91 -9.71 -7.90
CA ARG A 463 5.57 -10.26 -9.21
C ARG A 463 4.58 -9.39 -9.98
N TYR A 464 3.60 -8.84 -9.28
CA TYR A 464 2.63 -7.93 -9.88
C TYR A 464 3.30 -6.71 -10.52
N PHE A 465 4.30 -6.14 -9.85
CA PHE A 465 5.10 -5.03 -10.38
C PHE A 465 6.20 -5.47 -11.37
N GLY A 466 6.25 -6.76 -11.75
CA GLY A 466 7.18 -7.27 -12.74
C GLY A 466 8.58 -7.57 -12.20
N GLU A 467 8.77 -7.59 -10.87
CA GLU A 467 10.05 -7.94 -10.28
C GLU A 467 10.29 -9.45 -10.32
N LYS A 468 11.36 -9.86 -11.01
CA LYS A 468 11.70 -11.28 -11.22
C LYS A 468 12.27 -11.96 -9.99
N SER A 469 12.51 -11.22 -8.94
CA SER A 469 13.13 -11.72 -7.73
C SER A 469 12.25 -12.72 -7.06
N ALA A 470 12.54 -13.89 -7.01
CA ALA A 470 12.00 -14.46 -5.89
C ALA A 470 11.73 -15.91 -5.81
N GLY A 471 12.77 -16.61 -5.60
CA GLY A 471 12.71 -17.95 -5.05
C GLY A 471 12.42 -18.02 -3.55
N HIS A 472 12.44 -16.94 -2.79
CA HIS A 472 12.49 -16.98 -1.32
C HIS A 472 11.24 -16.43 -0.64
N ASN A 473 10.85 -17.01 0.48
CA ASN A 473 9.85 -16.51 1.39
C ASN A 473 10.36 -15.22 2.07
N CYS A 474 9.49 -14.22 2.28
CA CYS A 474 9.90 -12.95 2.92
C CYS A 474 10.11 -13.08 4.43
N ASN A 475 9.72 -14.19 5.05
CA ASN A 475 9.77 -14.47 6.49
C ASN A 475 9.12 -13.38 7.38
N SER A 476 8.27 -12.54 6.81
CA SER A 476 7.64 -11.42 7.53
C SER A 476 6.14 -11.29 7.26
N CYS A 477 5.57 -11.90 6.23
CA CYS A 477 4.13 -11.86 6.01
C CYS A 477 3.41 -12.97 6.77
N ASP A 478 2.09 -12.81 6.95
CA ASP A 478 1.24 -13.78 7.65
C ASP A 478 1.36 -15.21 7.13
N VAL A 479 1.51 -15.39 5.81
CA VAL A 479 1.68 -16.72 5.19
C VAL A 479 3.03 -17.32 5.54
N CYS A 480 4.13 -16.55 5.43
CA CYS A 480 5.47 -17.04 5.76
C CYS A 480 5.64 -17.32 7.24
N LEU A 481 4.96 -16.56 8.10
CA LEU A 481 4.95 -16.74 9.55
C LEU A 481 3.94 -17.82 10.01
N GLY A 482 3.15 -18.37 9.10
CA GLY A 482 2.11 -19.36 9.44
C GLY A 482 0.90 -18.78 10.19
N LEU A 483 0.78 -17.47 10.32
CA LEU A 483 -0.29 -16.81 11.10
C LEU A 483 -1.68 -17.01 10.51
N ASN A 484 -1.81 -17.08 9.17
CA ASN A 484 -3.07 -17.38 8.50
C ASN A 484 -3.59 -18.79 8.78
N GLN A 485 -2.69 -19.71 9.05
CA GLN A 485 -3.02 -21.10 9.38
C GLN A 485 -3.58 -21.22 10.80
N GLN A 486 -3.16 -20.32 11.69
CA GLN A 486 -3.60 -20.30 13.09
C GLN A 486 -5.02 -19.71 13.26
N LYS A 487 -5.38 -18.65 12.50
CA LYS A 487 -6.74 -18.08 12.58
C LYS A 487 -7.80 -18.94 11.91
N ASN A 488 -7.48 -19.66 10.84
CA ASN A 488 -8.39 -20.61 10.23
C ASN A 488 -8.63 -21.86 11.13
N LEU A 489 -7.64 -22.22 11.94
CA LEU A 489 -7.82 -23.25 12.98
C LEU A 489 -8.65 -22.74 14.18
N LEU A 490 -8.65 -21.43 14.44
CA LEU A 490 -9.40 -20.80 15.54
C LEU A 490 -10.82 -20.34 15.12
N ALA A 491 -11.05 -20.10 13.83
CA ALA A 491 -12.39 -19.82 13.31
C ALA A 491 -13.30 -21.07 13.28
N SER A 492 -12.73 -22.28 13.32
CA SER A 492 -13.45 -23.47 13.75
C SER A 492 -13.53 -23.41 15.28
N SER A 493 -14.70 -23.38 15.83
CA SER A 493 -15.03 -23.55 17.27
C SER A 493 -14.56 -24.89 17.86
N VAL A 494 -13.40 -25.40 17.42
CA VAL A 494 -12.88 -26.73 17.66
C VAL A 494 -11.55 -26.59 18.35
N GLY A 495 -11.49 -27.04 19.59
CA GLY A 495 -10.25 -27.06 20.36
C GLY A 495 -9.15 -27.87 19.65
N PRO A 496 -7.89 -27.51 19.85
CA PRO A 496 -6.73 -28.18 19.24
C PRO A 496 -6.71 -29.70 19.49
N ASP A 497 -7.24 -30.15 20.58
CA ASP A 497 -7.34 -31.56 20.92
C ASP A 497 -8.29 -32.34 20.00
N ILE A 498 -9.34 -31.69 19.49
CA ILE A 498 -10.25 -32.30 18.54
C ILE A 498 -9.57 -32.44 17.17
N VAL A 499 -8.80 -31.44 16.71
CA VAL A 499 -8.04 -31.52 15.46
C VAL A 499 -6.95 -32.60 15.54
N LYS A 500 -6.23 -32.69 16.67
CA LYS A 500 -5.28 -33.80 16.93
C LYS A 500 -5.98 -35.14 16.89
N GLY A 501 -7.13 -35.25 17.53
CA GLY A 501 -7.93 -36.44 17.53
C GLY A 501 -8.39 -36.87 16.13
N VAL A 502 -8.87 -35.94 15.32
CA VAL A 502 -9.27 -36.20 13.92
C VAL A 502 -8.09 -36.68 13.08
N ILE A 503 -6.93 -36.03 13.18
CA ILE A 503 -5.70 -36.43 12.47
C ILE A 503 -5.30 -37.88 12.86
N SER A 504 -5.29 -38.14 14.14
CA SER A 504 -4.97 -39.49 14.66
C SER A 504 -5.96 -40.54 14.18
N LEU A 505 -7.24 -40.20 14.20
CA LEU A 505 -8.30 -41.13 13.78
C LEU A 505 -8.25 -41.41 12.28
N VAL A 506 -8.06 -40.39 11.43
CA VAL A 506 -7.90 -40.60 9.99
C VAL A 506 -6.66 -41.42 9.65
N ALA A 507 -5.56 -41.21 10.37
CA ALA A 507 -4.37 -42.03 10.23
C ALA A 507 -4.63 -43.52 10.65
N LEU A 508 -5.35 -43.72 11.73
CA LEU A 508 -5.72 -45.04 12.23
C LEU A 508 -6.68 -45.79 11.30
N MET A 509 -7.66 -45.08 10.75
CA MET A 509 -8.66 -45.63 9.81
C MET A 509 -8.04 -45.95 8.44
N GLY A 510 -7.00 -45.22 8.07
CA GLY A 510 -6.25 -45.43 6.82
C GLY A 510 -7.13 -45.29 5.56
N PRO A 511 -6.87 -46.08 4.49
CA PRO A 511 -7.60 -45.99 3.22
C PRO A 511 -9.09 -46.29 3.29
N ALA A 512 -9.55 -46.91 4.38
CA ALA A 512 -10.94 -47.26 4.62
C ALA A 512 -11.74 -46.12 5.29
N CYS A 513 -11.10 -44.94 5.56
CA CYS A 513 -11.76 -43.83 6.19
C CYS A 513 -12.71 -43.13 5.18
N VAL A 514 -14.01 -43.23 5.47
CA VAL A 514 -15.03 -42.47 4.74
C VAL A 514 -15.62 -41.40 5.67
N GLN A 515 -16.07 -40.30 5.11
CA GLN A 515 -16.54 -39.13 5.86
C GLN A 515 -17.66 -39.49 6.85
N SER A 516 -18.58 -40.37 6.46
CA SER A 516 -19.66 -40.82 7.32
C SER A 516 -19.16 -41.65 8.52
N ALA A 517 -18.19 -42.52 8.32
CA ALA A 517 -17.62 -43.31 9.40
C ALA A 517 -16.78 -42.45 10.36
N LEU A 518 -15.99 -41.53 9.84
CA LEU A 518 -15.26 -40.52 10.64
C LEU A 518 -16.21 -39.70 11.52
N ARG A 519 -17.29 -39.17 10.93
CA ARG A 519 -18.36 -38.45 11.63
C ARG A 519 -18.99 -39.29 12.74
N ASP A 520 -19.38 -40.52 12.43
CA ASP A 520 -20.05 -41.41 13.37
C ASP A 520 -19.17 -41.78 14.57
N VAL A 521 -17.87 -41.97 14.36
CA VAL A 521 -16.91 -42.18 15.47
C VAL A 521 -16.79 -40.93 16.34
N MET A 522 -16.72 -39.75 15.74
CA MET A 522 -16.62 -38.50 16.50
C MET A 522 -17.90 -38.19 17.29
N LEU A 523 -19.07 -38.58 16.80
CA LEU A 523 -20.36 -38.48 17.52
C LEU A 523 -20.56 -39.57 18.55
N GLY A 524 -19.75 -40.62 18.56
CA GLY A 524 -19.95 -41.77 19.45
C GLY A 524 -21.07 -42.72 19.03
N VAL A 525 -21.44 -42.71 17.75
CA VAL A 525 -22.46 -43.60 17.19
C VAL A 525 -21.86 -45.02 17.06
N ARG A 526 -22.44 -45.96 17.76
CA ARG A 526 -22.05 -47.40 17.70
C ARG A 526 -22.77 -48.10 16.55
N ASN A 527 -21.99 -48.62 15.61
CA ASN A 527 -22.46 -49.43 14.50
C ASN A 527 -21.34 -50.43 14.11
N ARG A 528 -21.65 -51.34 13.21
CA ARG A 528 -20.67 -52.38 12.76
C ARG A 528 -19.32 -51.86 12.25
N VAL A 529 -19.29 -50.61 11.76
CA VAL A 529 -18.08 -49.95 11.22
C VAL A 529 -17.30 -49.27 12.34
N THR A 530 -18.00 -48.66 13.30
CA THR A 530 -17.39 -47.81 14.35
C THR A 530 -17.03 -48.60 15.62
N GLU A 531 -17.57 -49.82 15.79
CA GLU A 531 -17.35 -50.63 16.98
C GLU A 531 -15.87 -50.89 17.29
N LYS A 532 -15.05 -51.08 16.28
CA LYS A 532 -13.61 -51.29 16.41
C LYS A 532 -12.81 -50.04 16.86
N TYR A 533 -13.44 -48.91 16.96
CA TYR A 533 -12.83 -47.61 17.37
C TYR A 533 -13.34 -47.14 18.74
N THR A 534 -14.20 -47.92 19.41
CA THR A 534 -14.82 -47.54 20.69
C THR A 534 -13.81 -47.30 21.81
N ASP A 535 -12.66 -47.94 21.77
CA ASP A 535 -11.60 -47.80 22.77
C ASP A 535 -10.64 -46.63 22.44
N ASN A 536 -10.88 -45.90 21.33
CA ASN A 536 -10.11 -44.74 20.96
C ASN A 536 -10.61 -43.49 21.70
N ASN A 537 -9.69 -42.70 22.23
CA ASN A 537 -9.99 -41.48 22.99
C ASN A 537 -10.75 -40.40 22.17
N VAL A 538 -10.85 -40.57 20.85
CA VAL A 538 -11.63 -39.69 19.95
C VAL A 538 -13.06 -40.18 19.77
N PHE A 539 -13.39 -41.41 20.19
CA PHE A 539 -14.76 -41.93 20.09
C PHE A 539 -15.71 -41.12 20.98
N GLY A 540 -16.71 -40.47 20.36
CA GLY A 540 -17.66 -39.63 21.08
C GLY A 540 -17.13 -38.27 21.55
N ILE A 541 -15.97 -37.83 21.09
CA ILE A 541 -15.37 -36.54 21.49
C ILE A 541 -16.29 -35.34 21.16
N LEU A 542 -17.16 -35.50 20.19
CA LEU A 542 -18.17 -34.53 19.77
C LEU A 542 -19.61 -35.00 20.02
N SER A 543 -19.82 -35.91 20.98
CA SER A 543 -21.16 -36.44 21.29
C SER A 543 -22.20 -35.39 21.68
N SER A 544 -21.76 -34.19 22.12
CA SER A 544 -22.61 -33.04 22.42
C SER A 544 -22.98 -32.17 21.21
N LYS A 545 -22.40 -32.46 20.02
CA LYS A 545 -22.60 -31.71 18.80
C LYS A 545 -23.66 -32.35 17.91
N THR A 546 -24.27 -31.55 17.06
CA THR A 546 -25.20 -32.04 16.05
C THR A 546 -24.47 -32.54 14.81
N LEU A 547 -25.13 -33.41 14.04
CA LEU A 547 -24.59 -33.97 12.81
C LEU A 547 -24.11 -32.89 11.81
N PRO A 548 -24.88 -31.80 11.52
CA PRO A 548 -24.40 -30.73 10.65
C PRO A 548 -23.17 -29.98 11.18
N GLU A 549 -23.04 -29.83 12.51
CA GLU A 549 -21.87 -29.20 13.12
C GLU A 549 -20.60 -30.02 12.90
N VAL A 550 -20.70 -31.35 13.05
CA VAL A 550 -19.56 -32.25 12.82
C VAL A 550 -19.19 -32.34 11.34
N GLU A 551 -20.16 -32.34 10.43
CA GLU A 551 -19.88 -32.28 8.98
C GLU A 551 -19.25 -30.96 8.56
N SER A 552 -19.70 -29.85 9.13
CA SER A 552 -19.10 -28.52 8.91
C SER A 552 -17.65 -28.49 9.40
N LEU A 553 -17.38 -29.15 10.55
CA LEU A 553 -16.05 -29.28 11.09
C LEU A 553 -15.10 -30.06 10.17
N ILE A 554 -15.52 -31.25 9.74
CA ILE A 554 -14.72 -32.10 8.84
C ILE A 554 -14.42 -31.31 7.53
N SER A 555 -15.42 -30.60 7.01
CA SER A 555 -15.28 -29.74 5.84
C SER A 555 -14.33 -28.55 6.07
N SER A 556 -14.27 -28.03 7.30
CA SER A 556 -13.32 -26.96 7.65
C SER A 556 -11.90 -27.49 7.67
N ILE A 557 -11.66 -28.66 8.25
CA ILE A 557 -10.33 -29.29 8.31
C ILE A 557 -9.83 -29.67 6.91
N ASP A 558 -10.72 -30.05 5.98
CA ASP A 558 -10.41 -30.26 4.55
C ASP A 558 -10.02 -28.95 3.88
N LYS A 559 -10.80 -27.86 4.08
CA LYS A 559 -10.47 -26.52 3.56
C LYS A 559 -9.13 -25.99 4.10
N ASP A 560 -8.79 -26.37 5.33
CA ASP A 560 -7.50 -26.02 5.95
C ASP A 560 -6.32 -26.81 5.35
N GLY A 561 -6.59 -27.71 4.40
CA GLY A 561 -5.59 -28.51 3.72
C GLY A 561 -4.91 -29.55 4.62
N ILE A 562 -5.56 -29.95 5.71
CA ILE A 562 -5.09 -31.01 6.63
C ILE A 562 -5.63 -32.37 6.15
N LEU A 563 -6.89 -32.39 5.73
CA LEU A 563 -7.52 -33.55 5.11
C LEU A 563 -7.63 -33.36 3.60
N ILE A 564 -7.91 -34.45 2.90
CA ILE A 564 -8.34 -34.51 1.51
C ILE A 564 -9.59 -35.37 1.49
N ILE A 565 -10.74 -34.81 1.09
CA ILE A 565 -11.98 -35.55 0.91
C ILE A 565 -12.17 -35.80 -0.58
N SER A 566 -12.23 -37.07 -1.00
CA SER A 566 -12.49 -37.42 -2.39
C SER A 566 -13.90 -36.98 -2.83
N ARG A 567 -14.04 -36.64 -4.11
CA ARG A 567 -15.34 -36.25 -4.70
C ARG A 567 -16.12 -37.43 -5.29
N ASP A 568 -15.69 -38.66 -4.96
CA ASP A 568 -16.39 -39.89 -5.37
C ASP A 568 -17.64 -40.14 -4.49
N ARG A 569 -18.41 -41.17 -4.81
CA ARG A 569 -19.62 -41.55 -4.08
C ARG A 569 -19.35 -41.95 -2.60
N MET A 570 -18.12 -42.30 -2.29
CA MET A 570 -17.73 -42.80 -0.95
C MET A 570 -17.24 -41.68 -0.05
N HIS A 571 -16.87 -40.50 -0.57
CA HIS A 571 -16.26 -39.40 0.18
C HIS A 571 -15.13 -39.88 1.09
N THR A 572 -14.15 -40.56 0.50
CA THR A 572 -12.98 -41.08 1.25
C THR A 572 -12.17 -39.93 1.81
N VAL A 573 -11.78 -40.03 3.08
CA VAL A 573 -11.00 -39.02 3.81
C VAL A 573 -9.58 -39.52 4.01
N MET A 574 -8.59 -38.72 3.62
CA MET A 574 -7.17 -39.00 3.77
C MET A 574 -6.45 -37.82 4.39
N LEU A 575 -5.30 -38.06 5.02
CA LEU A 575 -4.39 -36.99 5.39
C LEU A 575 -3.69 -36.44 4.16
N SER A 576 -3.68 -35.11 4.03
CA SER A 576 -2.80 -34.43 3.07
C SER A 576 -1.33 -34.58 3.47
N GLU A 577 -0.39 -34.15 2.64
CA GLU A 577 1.05 -34.12 3.03
C GLU A 577 1.27 -33.28 4.29
N ARG A 578 0.50 -32.20 4.45
CA ARG A 578 0.49 -31.39 5.66
C ARG A 578 -0.07 -32.15 6.85
N GLY A 579 -1.20 -32.83 6.67
CA GLY A 579 -1.80 -33.67 7.72
C GLY A 579 -0.87 -34.79 8.17
N LYS A 580 -0.13 -35.42 7.26
CA LYS A 580 0.89 -36.45 7.58
C LYS A 580 2.05 -35.86 8.39
N THR A 581 2.54 -34.66 8.02
CA THR A 581 3.58 -33.95 8.77
C THR A 581 3.11 -33.60 10.18
N MET A 582 1.85 -33.12 10.32
CA MET A 582 1.24 -32.83 11.62
C MET A 582 1.09 -34.14 12.45
N HIS A 583 0.66 -35.22 11.84
CA HIS A 583 0.56 -36.52 12.52
C HIS A 583 1.90 -37.00 13.05
N ALA A 584 2.97 -36.89 12.24
CA ALA A 584 4.33 -37.29 12.66
C ALA A 584 4.89 -36.45 13.82
N ASN A 585 4.36 -35.26 14.04
CA ASN A 585 4.79 -34.34 15.09
C ASN A 585 3.72 -34.11 16.18
N LEU A 586 2.74 -34.99 16.30
CA LEU A 586 1.55 -34.80 17.15
C LEU A 586 1.91 -34.59 18.64
N ASP A 587 2.93 -35.25 19.16
CA ASP A 587 3.39 -35.16 20.55
C ASP A 587 4.20 -33.88 20.82
N SER A 588 4.78 -33.27 19.78
CA SER A 588 5.55 -32.01 19.88
C SER A 588 4.71 -30.75 19.62
N LEU A 589 3.45 -30.91 19.25
CA LEU A 589 2.52 -29.80 19.08
C LEU A 589 2.08 -29.22 20.43
N GLN A 590 2.77 -28.20 20.92
CA GLN A 590 2.42 -27.51 22.17
C GLN A 590 1.23 -26.57 21.97
N VAL A 591 0.32 -26.60 22.93
CA VAL A 591 -0.79 -25.67 23.02
C VAL A 591 -0.32 -24.43 23.79
N ALA A 592 -0.16 -23.30 23.11
CA ALA A 592 0.08 -22.03 23.80
C ALA A 592 -1.12 -21.64 24.66
N SER A 593 -0.87 -20.93 25.76
CA SER A 593 -1.83 -20.56 26.81
C SER A 593 -3.03 -19.72 26.36
N ARG A 594 -3.27 -19.59 25.03
CA ARG A 594 -4.44 -18.97 24.40
C ARG A 594 -5.00 -19.82 23.24
N GLY A 595 -4.83 -21.14 23.25
CA GLY A 595 -5.38 -22.04 22.21
C GLY A 595 -4.63 -22.01 20.87
N VAL A 596 -3.41 -21.53 20.81
CA VAL A 596 -2.56 -21.47 19.61
C VAL A 596 -1.60 -22.65 19.62
N LEU A 597 -1.61 -23.47 18.55
CA LEU A 597 -0.59 -24.50 18.32
C LEU A 597 0.70 -23.83 17.83
N GLU A 598 1.73 -23.77 18.66
CA GLU A 598 3.08 -23.39 18.24
C GLU A 598 3.87 -24.64 17.82
N LEU A 599 4.46 -24.59 16.62
CA LEU A 599 5.54 -25.52 16.29
C LEU A 599 6.72 -25.23 17.22
N PRO A 600 7.46 -26.28 17.67
CA PRO A 600 8.63 -26.05 18.48
C PRO A 600 9.54 -25.08 17.74
N LYS A 601 9.86 -23.98 18.39
CA LYS A 601 10.90 -23.06 17.92
C LYS A 601 12.13 -23.95 17.72
N LYS A 602 12.63 -24.08 16.46
CA LYS A 602 14.02 -24.43 16.27
C LYS A 602 14.77 -23.44 17.16
N GLU A 603 15.49 -23.95 18.13
CA GLU A 603 16.41 -23.14 18.92
C GLU A 603 17.25 -22.34 17.91
N ALA A 604 16.92 -21.08 17.76
CA ALA A 604 17.85 -20.12 17.21
C ALA A 604 19.06 -20.23 18.13
N GLN A 605 20.23 -20.50 17.60
CA GLN A 605 21.49 -20.42 18.35
C GLN A 605 21.47 -19.07 19.06
N GLY A 606 21.22 -19.14 20.38
CA GLY A 606 20.80 -17.97 21.13
C GLY A 606 21.98 -17.05 21.35
N PHE A 607 21.82 -15.80 20.97
CA PHE A 607 22.60 -14.71 21.52
C PHE A 607 22.29 -14.57 23.01
N ASP A 608 23.32 -14.33 23.80
CA ASP A 608 23.18 -14.14 25.24
C ASP A 608 22.41 -12.83 25.51
N PRO A 609 21.20 -12.88 26.13
CA PRO A 609 20.40 -11.66 26.37
C PRO A 609 21.11 -10.63 27.22
N LYS A 610 22.07 -11.05 28.06
CA LYS A 610 22.86 -10.17 28.90
C LYS A 610 23.84 -9.34 28.07
N ILE A 611 24.49 -9.99 27.09
CA ILE A 611 25.41 -9.32 26.17
C ILE A 611 24.64 -8.33 25.30
N VAL A 612 23.46 -8.69 24.76
CA VAL A 612 22.61 -7.78 23.97
C VAL A 612 22.24 -6.56 24.80
N LYS A 613 21.83 -6.73 26.06
CA LYS A 613 21.50 -5.61 26.95
C LYS A 613 22.70 -4.68 27.15
N ALA A 614 23.85 -5.24 27.48
CA ALA A 614 25.08 -4.48 27.72
C ALA A 614 25.56 -3.71 26.48
N LEU A 615 25.42 -4.33 25.28
CA LEU A 615 25.74 -3.69 24.00
C LEU A 615 24.76 -2.55 23.66
N LYS A 616 23.49 -2.67 24.02
CA LYS A 616 22.51 -1.57 23.86
C LYS A 616 22.84 -0.42 24.79
N GLU A 617 23.16 -0.68 26.06
CA GLU A 617 23.59 0.36 27.03
C GLU A 617 24.89 1.04 26.58
N PHE A 618 25.84 0.29 26.07
CA PHE A 618 27.07 0.80 25.46
C PHE A 618 26.77 1.74 24.29
N ARG A 619 25.92 1.31 23.37
CA ARG A 619 25.50 2.10 22.21
C ARG A 619 24.84 3.43 22.61
N GLU A 620 23.93 3.42 23.58
CA GLU A 620 23.26 4.62 24.07
C GLU A 620 24.26 5.63 24.64
N ARG A 621 25.18 5.18 25.46
CA ARG A 621 26.23 6.03 26.04
C ARG A 621 27.10 6.68 24.96
N TRP A 622 27.60 5.89 24.00
CA TRP A 622 28.42 6.42 22.92
C TRP A 622 27.64 7.29 21.93
N ALA A 623 26.34 7.07 21.76
CA ALA A 623 25.48 7.95 20.97
C ALA A 623 25.41 9.37 21.56
N VAL A 624 25.30 9.48 22.88
CA VAL A 624 25.32 10.77 23.58
C VAL A 624 26.70 11.44 23.46
N GLU A 625 27.79 10.69 23.64
CA GLU A 625 29.14 11.19 23.59
C GLU A 625 29.56 11.72 22.21
N LEU A 626 29.16 10.98 21.17
CA LEU A 626 29.44 11.34 19.79
C LEU A 626 28.40 12.31 19.17
N ARG A 627 27.34 12.64 19.90
CA ARG A 627 26.19 13.42 19.41
C ARG A 627 25.59 12.86 18.11
N GLN A 628 25.51 11.53 18.03
CA GLN A 628 25.00 10.81 16.88
C GLN A 628 23.82 9.93 17.26
N PRO A 629 22.93 9.57 16.33
CA PRO A 629 21.88 8.60 16.58
C PRO A 629 22.43 7.24 17.00
N SER A 630 21.77 6.57 17.94
CA SER A 630 22.22 5.28 18.52
C SER A 630 22.54 4.21 17.44
N PHE A 631 21.77 4.16 16.36
CA PHE A 631 22.00 3.21 15.26
C PHE A 631 23.28 3.53 14.46
N ALA A 632 23.75 4.77 14.45
CA ALA A 632 25.00 5.15 13.80
C ALA A 632 26.21 4.64 14.57
N VAL A 633 26.10 4.43 15.87
CA VAL A 633 27.15 3.82 16.72
C VAL A 633 27.24 2.33 16.45
N LEU A 634 26.13 1.59 16.67
CA LEU A 634 26.01 0.15 16.38
C LEU A 634 24.57 -0.16 15.96
N GLY A 635 24.38 -0.74 14.78
CA GLY A 635 23.08 -1.22 14.32
C GLY A 635 22.61 -2.46 15.08
N ASP A 636 21.30 -2.70 15.18
CA ASP A 636 20.74 -3.84 15.91
C ASP A 636 21.27 -5.18 15.38
N LYS A 637 21.41 -5.36 14.06
CA LYS A 637 22.03 -6.55 13.45
C LYS A 637 23.49 -6.76 13.87
N ALA A 638 24.23 -5.65 14.04
CA ALA A 638 25.60 -5.72 14.52
C ALA A 638 25.64 -6.15 16.01
N ILE A 639 24.72 -5.66 16.82
CA ILE A 639 24.58 -6.06 18.23
C ILE A 639 24.25 -7.54 18.34
N GLU A 640 23.29 -8.06 17.55
CA GLU A 640 22.93 -9.47 17.54
C GLU A 640 24.09 -10.35 17.10
N LYS A 641 24.81 -9.95 16.05
CA LYS A 641 25.98 -10.66 15.54
C LYS A 641 27.11 -10.69 16.56
N LEU A 642 27.40 -9.55 17.20
CA LEU A 642 28.41 -9.45 18.26
C LEU A 642 28.05 -10.28 19.50
N ALA A 643 26.77 -10.35 19.86
CA ALA A 643 26.30 -11.14 21.00
C ALA A 643 26.31 -12.66 20.70
N THR A 644 26.21 -13.05 19.44
CA THR A 644 26.25 -14.45 18.99
C THR A 644 27.69 -14.94 18.86
N GLU A 645 28.53 -14.19 18.13
CA GLU A 645 29.89 -14.62 17.74
C GLU A 645 30.97 -14.30 18.80
N LYS A 646 30.66 -13.36 19.72
CA LYS A 646 31.50 -12.98 20.89
C LYS A 646 32.99 -12.75 20.53
N PRO A 647 33.31 -11.77 19.66
CA PRO A 647 34.67 -11.51 19.23
C PRO A 647 35.59 -11.18 20.41
N LYS A 648 36.84 -11.61 20.36
CA LYS A 648 37.86 -11.38 21.39
C LYS A 648 38.96 -10.44 20.96
N THR A 649 39.07 -10.15 19.66
CA THR A 649 40.12 -9.32 19.08
C THR A 649 39.55 -8.19 18.21
N LEU A 650 40.34 -7.10 18.04
CA LEU A 650 39.96 -6.01 17.14
C LEU A 650 39.88 -6.45 15.68
N HIS A 651 40.64 -7.47 15.30
CA HIS A 651 40.61 -8.07 13.95
C HIS A 651 39.27 -8.75 13.71
N GLU A 652 38.80 -9.55 14.65
CA GLU A 652 37.49 -10.21 14.58
C GLU A 652 36.34 -9.19 14.50
N LEU A 653 36.43 -8.03 15.20
CA LEU A 653 35.47 -6.93 15.05
C LEU A 653 35.43 -6.38 13.63
N ALA A 654 36.57 -6.27 12.97
CA ALA A 654 36.67 -5.82 11.58
C ALA A 654 36.03 -6.83 10.63
N ASP A 655 36.31 -8.13 10.81
CA ASP A 655 35.73 -9.23 10.02
C ASP A 655 34.19 -9.32 10.18
N MET A 656 33.69 -8.85 11.31
CA MET A 656 32.26 -8.77 11.58
C MET A 656 31.58 -7.52 10.99
N GLY A 657 32.36 -6.65 10.32
CA GLY A 657 31.85 -5.47 9.64
C GLY A 657 31.78 -4.20 10.51
N VAL A 658 32.47 -4.17 11.66
CA VAL A 658 32.67 -2.92 12.42
C VAL A 658 33.72 -2.07 11.71
N SER A 659 33.36 -0.87 11.29
CA SER A 659 34.26 -0.02 10.50
C SER A 659 35.51 0.35 11.27
N LYS A 660 36.65 0.54 10.56
CA LYS A 660 37.96 0.86 11.14
C LYS A 660 37.89 2.09 12.07
N GLY A 661 37.19 3.15 11.68
CA GLY A 661 37.04 4.34 12.52
C GLY A 661 36.35 4.07 13.86
N LYS A 662 35.39 3.16 13.91
CA LYS A 662 34.70 2.75 15.14
C LYS A 662 35.58 1.85 16.01
N ILE A 663 36.36 0.98 15.37
CA ILE A 663 37.36 0.14 16.06
C ILE A 663 38.40 0.99 16.73
N ASP A 664 38.94 1.99 16.04
CA ASP A 664 39.92 2.93 16.58
C ASP A 664 39.37 3.76 17.72
N GLN A 665 38.08 4.10 17.69
CA GLN A 665 37.41 4.98 18.64
C GLN A 665 36.96 4.26 19.93
N PHE A 666 36.35 3.10 19.81
CA PHE A 666 35.80 2.38 20.95
C PHE A 666 35.91 0.84 20.88
N GLY A 667 36.70 0.28 19.96
CA GLY A 667 36.78 -1.19 19.75
C GLY A 667 37.25 -1.96 20.98
N LEU A 668 38.25 -1.44 21.73
CA LEU A 668 38.74 -2.08 22.95
C LEU A 668 37.68 -2.09 24.08
N GLU A 669 36.89 -1.02 24.17
CA GLU A 669 35.80 -0.95 25.14
C GLU A 669 34.66 -1.87 24.77
N LEU A 670 34.35 -1.97 23.49
CA LEU A 670 33.34 -2.87 22.95
C LEU A 670 33.67 -4.34 23.27
N LEU A 671 34.92 -4.75 23.10
CA LEU A 671 35.39 -6.09 23.47
C LEU A 671 35.25 -6.37 24.96
N ARG A 672 35.58 -5.37 25.82
CA ARG A 672 35.41 -5.50 27.29
C ARG A 672 33.96 -5.64 27.70
N VAL A 673 33.03 -4.98 27.04
CA VAL A 673 31.59 -5.12 27.29
C VAL A 673 31.10 -6.52 26.94
N ILE A 674 31.56 -7.09 25.83
CA ILE A 674 31.23 -8.44 25.41
C ILE A 674 31.79 -9.49 26.39
N ASP A 675 33.03 -9.34 26.83
CA ASP A 675 33.71 -10.27 27.75
C ASP A 675 33.12 -10.25 29.15
N ARG A 676 32.91 -9.07 29.76
CA ARG A 676 32.36 -8.92 31.10
C ARG A 676 30.90 -9.40 31.23
N SER A 677 30.14 -9.38 30.16
CA SER A 677 28.74 -9.80 30.18
C SER A 677 28.57 -11.32 30.04
N GLY A 678 29.64 -12.04 29.68
CA GLY A 678 29.66 -13.50 29.51
C GLY A 678 30.20 -14.31 30.71
N THR A 679 30.78 -13.63 31.72
CA THR A 679 31.34 -14.30 32.92
C THR A 679 30.44 -14.12 34.15
N LYS A 680 30.26 -15.20 34.92
CA LYS A 680 29.67 -15.17 36.28
C LYS A 680 30.58 -14.32 37.19
N PRO A 681 30.04 -13.58 38.15
CA PRO A 681 30.89 -12.92 39.15
C PRO A 681 31.53 -13.97 40.07
N GLU A 682 32.84 -14.12 40.01
CA GLU A 682 33.59 -14.73 41.11
C GLU A 682 33.81 -13.65 42.19
N MET A 683 33.56 -14.12 43.41
CA MET A 683 33.61 -13.40 44.70
C MET A 683 34.91 -12.64 44.92
N GLU A 684 34.69 -11.57 45.73
CA GLU A 684 35.58 -10.92 46.67
C GLU A 684 36.92 -11.63 46.97
N ILE A 685 38.01 -10.91 46.86
CA ILE A 685 39.07 -11.00 47.89
C ILE A 685 39.54 -9.56 48.17
N GLN A 686 39.46 -9.20 49.47
CA GLN A 686 40.08 -8.10 50.17
C GLN A 686 41.57 -7.98 49.85
N PHE A 687 42.03 -6.80 49.56
CA PHE A 687 43.04 -6.02 50.32
C PHE A 687 43.21 -4.64 49.74
#